data_8594408cf8d34ce760f4be40d8baef54
#
_entry.id   8594408cf8d34ce760f4be40d8baef54
#
_cell.length_a   1.000
_cell.length_b   1.000
_cell.length_c   1.000
_cell.angle_alpha   90.00
_cell.angle_beta   90.00
_cell.angle_gamma   90.00
#
_symmetry.space_group_name_H-M   'P 1'
#
loop_
_entity.id
_entity.type
_entity.pdbx_description
1 polymer ?
#
loop_
_entity_poly.entity_id
_entity_poly.type
_entity_poly.pdbx_seq_one_letter_code
_entity_poly.pdbx_strand_id
1 'polypeptide(L)'
;MSQESGANIPKTYDPQSFERKWYDYWEQHKLFHDEADESRTPYSVVIPPPNVTGQLHMGHALDNTLQDILVRYQRMRGKNVVWIPGCDHAGIATQAKVEAALREESTTRFDLGREKFLTRVWDWKQQYGDRIMYQLRMLGASCDWDRERFTMDEGCSRAVREVFVSLYEQGLIYQGTRITNWCPSCMTAISDIEVEHETEAGHLWHLRYPIEGTDDYVEIATTRPETMFGDTGVAVHPDDERYKALVGKTLILPVVGRRIPLFADAYVDPAFGTGAVKVTPAHDPNDFEMGQRHDLEQIIVINADGTMNENAGRYAGMDRYACRKALVKELEETGALVRTEQHEHAVGHCSRCKTTIEPLVSKQWFVRMEGLAKPAIEAVRDGRIRFVPERFTKIYENWLENIRDWCISRQLWWGHRIPAWHCAHCDETSVSRDDLTACPHCGSTDIHQDEDVLDTWFSSGLWPFETLGWPEQTVDLRHFYPTSVLVTGYDIIFFWVARMVMMGLRFGGDVPFRDVFIHGLVRDSEGRKMSKSLGNGIDPVEVIEKYGADTLRFMLITGNTPGNDMRFYWERVEAARNFANKIWNASRYMLMNLEGSDASFVPTAEDYTLADRWILSRVEETTRDVTANLEHYELGEAGRTIYEFLWSEFCDWYIELTKARLYDKENVRAKNTALYVLRTVLERTMRLLHPFMPFLTEEIWQKLPHEGESIMRAPWPEVTESAIDTAAEQAMTAIMEVIKTTRNLRAELGTPPSKKSTIILRVRDAALADVFAAHEDYFFALASASEVSFLAADAPDPENVVTGALAGAAVYLPLAGLIDVEKETARLTKERANLEKEIARLTGKLSNEGFTSKAPAAVVAAEREKLAGYEEKIALIRTRLTDLEKL
;
A
#
# COMPACT_ATOMS: atom_id res chain seq x y z
N MET A 1 11.95 23.80 -34.28
CA MET A 1 10.50 24.08 -34.33
C MET A 1 10.30 25.54 -34.03
N SER A 2 9.53 26.28 -34.85
CA SER A 2 9.30 27.70 -34.72
C SER A 2 8.64 27.99 -33.38
N GLN A 3 9.21 28.96 -32.65
CA GLN A 3 8.58 29.56 -31.46
C GLN A 3 7.20 30.07 -31.84
N GLU A 4 6.16 29.30 -31.58
CA GLU A 4 4.84 29.91 -31.39
C GLU A 4 4.85 30.58 -30.01
N SER A 5 4.98 31.91 -30.06
CA SER A 5 4.80 32.82 -28.94
C SER A 5 3.36 32.71 -28.43
N GLY A 6 3.14 31.90 -27.42
CA GLY A 6 1.82 31.72 -26.84
C GLY A 6 1.92 31.34 -25.38
N ALA A 7 2.25 32.30 -24.54
CA ALA A 7 2.15 32.18 -23.08
C ALA A 7 0.70 32.04 -22.57
N ASN A 8 -0.12 31.22 -23.17
CA ASN A 8 -1.52 31.13 -22.78
C ASN A 8 -1.90 29.72 -22.35
N ILE A 9 -1.66 29.41 -21.05
CA ILE A 9 -2.33 28.29 -20.44
C ILE A 9 -3.81 28.63 -20.19
N PRO A 10 -4.75 27.66 -20.41
CA PRO A 10 -6.17 27.83 -20.14
C PRO A 10 -6.46 28.34 -18.73
N LYS A 11 -7.56 29.11 -18.58
CA LYS A 11 -7.95 29.65 -17.27
C LYS A 11 -8.24 28.56 -16.25
N THR A 12 -8.77 27.46 -16.69
CA THR A 12 -9.16 26.32 -15.83
C THR A 12 -8.16 25.19 -16.00
N TYR A 13 -7.72 24.62 -14.89
CA TYR A 13 -6.95 23.37 -14.88
C TYR A 13 -7.85 22.22 -15.37
N ASP A 14 -7.48 21.65 -16.49
CA ASP A 14 -8.18 20.50 -17.10
C ASP A 14 -7.15 19.45 -17.50
N PRO A 15 -6.90 18.46 -16.63
CA PRO A 15 -5.89 17.43 -16.86
C PRO A 15 -6.19 16.58 -18.11
N GLN A 16 -7.44 16.37 -18.45
CA GLN A 16 -7.84 15.57 -19.62
C GLN A 16 -7.37 16.20 -20.94
N SER A 17 -7.11 17.51 -20.95
CA SER A 17 -6.67 18.22 -22.16
C SER A 17 -5.19 17.98 -22.51
N PHE A 18 -4.36 17.48 -21.59
CA PHE A 18 -2.91 17.33 -21.83
C PHE A 18 -2.29 16.03 -21.31
N GLU A 19 -2.89 15.30 -20.36
CA GLU A 19 -2.30 14.07 -19.81
C GLU A 19 -2.05 13.02 -20.90
N ARG A 20 -3.05 12.71 -21.71
CA ARG A 20 -2.90 11.76 -22.82
C ARG A 20 -1.86 12.20 -23.84
N LYS A 21 -1.86 13.48 -24.20
CA LYS A 21 -0.90 14.08 -25.13
C LYS A 21 0.54 13.87 -24.67
N TRP A 22 0.82 14.14 -23.39
CA TRP A 22 2.18 13.99 -22.86
C TRP A 22 2.59 12.53 -22.73
N TYR A 23 1.69 11.66 -22.31
CA TYR A 23 2.01 10.25 -22.22
C TYR A 23 2.36 9.66 -23.60
N ASP A 24 1.52 9.92 -24.60
CA ASP A 24 1.78 9.49 -25.98
C ASP A 24 3.11 10.06 -26.54
N TYR A 25 3.42 11.32 -26.17
CA TYR A 25 4.69 11.94 -26.54
C TYR A 25 5.89 11.21 -25.92
N TRP A 26 5.86 10.95 -24.61
CA TRP A 26 6.96 10.27 -23.92
C TRP A 26 7.19 8.84 -24.45
N GLU A 27 6.13 8.11 -24.72
CA GLU A 27 6.21 6.75 -25.26
C GLU A 27 6.75 6.75 -26.70
N GLN A 28 6.25 7.63 -27.56
CA GLN A 28 6.72 7.75 -28.95
C GLN A 28 8.19 8.15 -29.06
N HIS A 29 8.67 9.00 -28.15
CA HIS A 29 10.07 9.43 -28.12
C HIS A 29 10.96 8.49 -27.29
N LYS A 30 10.40 7.37 -26.79
CA LYS A 30 11.10 6.35 -25.99
C LYS A 30 11.81 6.94 -24.77
N LEU A 31 11.21 7.94 -24.10
CA LEU A 31 11.82 8.61 -22.95
C LEU A 31 11.86 7.69 -21.71
N PHE A 32 11.16 6.59 -21.72
CA PHE A 32 11.17 5.56 -20.67
C PHE A 32 12.24 4.49 -20.87
N HIS A 33 12.78 4.37 -22.09
CA HIS A 33 13.72 3.34 -22.48
C HIS A 33 15.16 3.83 -22.36
N ASP A 34 16.01 3.02 -21.75
CA ASP A 34 17.46 3.18 -21.76
C ASP A 34 18.09 1.84 -22.15
N GLU A 35 19.03 1.87 -23.10
CA GLU A 35 19.92 0.75 -23.36
C GLU A 35 20.97 0.65 -22.24
N ALA A 36 21.51 -0.56 -22.02
CA ALA A 36 22.58 -0.76 -21.05
C ALA A 36 23.82 0.08 -21.42
N ASP A 37 24.18 1.01 -20.55
CA ASP A 37 25.31 1.94 -20.72
C ASP A 37 26.26 1.85 -19.53
N GLU A 38 27.40 1.20 -19.74
CA GLU A 38 28.42 0.99 -18.69
C GLU A 38 29.05 2.30 -18.16
N SER A 39 28.88 3.42 -18.87
CA SER A 39 29.38 4.73 -18.41
C SER A 39 28.48 5.37 -17.35
N ARG A 40 27.25 4.87 -17.17
CA ARG A 40 26.25 5.38 -16.26
C ARG A 40 25.95 4.36 -15.16
N THR A 41 25.74 4.84 -13.94
CA THR A 41 25.31 3.97 -12.83
C THR A 41 23.93 3.38 -13.10
N PRO A 42 23.76 2.04 -13.07
CA PRO A 42 22.47 1.43 -13.29
C PRO A 42 21.52 1.69 -12.13
N TYR A 43 20.25 1.82 -12.45
CA TYR A 43 19.15 1.79 -11.50
C TYR A 43 17.98 1.00 -12.09
N SER A 44 17.69 -0.12 -11.47
CA SER A 44 16.69 -1.07 -11.99
C SER A 44 15.56 -1.30 -10.99
N VAL A 45 14.36 -1.39 -11.50
CA VAL A 45 13.14 -1.75 -10.77
C VAL A 45 12.38 -2.78 -11.59
N VAL A 46 11.84 -3.79 -10.93
CA VAL A 46 10.89 -4.73 -11.52
C VAL A 46 9.53 -4.50 -10.87
N ILE A 47 8.48 -4.39 -11.69
CA ILE A 47 7.12 -4.25 -11.17
C ILE A 47 6.73 -5.53 -10.41
N PRO A 48 6.03 -5.47 -9.26
CA PRO A 48 5.28 -6.61 -8.78
C PRO A 48 4.22 -6.96 -9.84
N PRO A 49 4.39 -8.07 -10.61
CA PRO A 49 3.58 -8.31 -11.79
C PRO A 49 2.11 -8.54 -11.38
N PRO A 50 1.17 -7.66 -11.79
CA PRO A 50 -0.23 -7.85 -11.43
C PRO A 50 -0.79 -9.14 -12.01
N ASN A 51 -1.61 -9.82 -11.20
CA ASN A 51 -2.31 -11.03 -11.60
C ASN A 51 -3.36 -10.72 -12.68
N VAL A 52 -3.39 -11.49 -13.78
CA VAL A 52 -4.38 -11.33 -14.86
C VAL A 52 -5.78 -11.80 -14.47
N THR A 53 -6.18 -11.58 -13.23
CA THR A 53 -7.48 -11.95 -12.65
C THR A 53 -8.55 -10.86 -12.78
N GLY A 54 -8.16 -9.67 -13.22
CA GLY A 54 -9.04 -8.51 -13.37
C GLY A 54 -8.27 -7.21 -13.47
N GLN A 55 -8.98 -6.10 -13.41
CA GLN A 55 -8.39 -4.75 -13.44
C GLN A 55 -7.65 -4.40 -12.15
N LEU A 56 -6.74 -3.41 -12.24
CA LEU A 56 -6.01 -2.86 -11.11
C LEU A 56 -6.96 -2.17 -10.11
N HIS A 57 -6.52 -2.07 -8.86
CA HIS A 57 -7.19 -1.36 -7.76
C HIS A 57 -6.24 -0.34 -7.12
N MET A 58 -6.74 0.42 -6.12
CA MET A 58 -5.97 1.48 -5.45
C MET A 58 -4.64 1.02 -4.84
N GLY A 59 -4.55 -0.22 -4.37
CA GLY A 59 -3.28 -0.78 -3.88
C GLY A 59 -2.21 -0.84 -4.98
N HIS A 60 -2.58 -1.25 -6.18
CA HIS A 60 -1.67 -1.24 -7.34
C HIS A 60 -1.32 0.19 -7.77
N ALA A 61 -2.29 1.14 -7.69
CA ALA A 61 -2.01 2.53 -8.00
C ALA A 61 -1.00 3.14 -7.02
N LEU A 62 -1.09 2.81 -5.73
CA LEU A 62 -0.11 3.21 -4.72
C LEU A 62 1.27 2.62 -5.04
N ASP A 63 1.35 1.29 -5.17
CA ASP A 63 2.59 0.56 -5.42
C ASP A 63 3.33 1.11 -6.64
N ASN A 64 2.62 1.25 -7.78
CA ASN A 64 3.22 1.77 -9.01
C ASN A 64 3.57 3.26 -8.94
N THR A 65 2.83 4.06 -8.19
CA THR A 65 3.17 5.47 -7.98
C THR A 65 4.46 5.62 -7.19
N LEU A 66 4.67 4.80 -6.15
CA LEU A 66 5.91 4.78 -5.37
C LEU A 66 7.12 4.43 -6.25
N GLN A 67 6.98 3.40 -7.07
CA GLN A 67 8.02 2.99 -8.03
C GLN A 67 8.33 4.09 -9.04
N ASP A 68 7.30 4.68 -9.65
CA ASP A 68 7.47 5.70 -10.68
C ASP A 68 8.16 6.97 -10.15
N ILE A 69 7.86 7.37 -8.91
CA ILE A 69 8.55 8.50 -8.27
C ILE A 69 10.05 8.23 -8.17
N LEU A 70 10.43 7.03 -7.69
CA LEU A 70 11.84 6.65 -7.57
C LEU A 70 12.51 6.57 -8.94
N VAL A 71 11.86 5.98 -9.91
CA VAL A 71 12.35 5.83 -11.29
C VAL A 71 12.58 7.20 -11.95
N ARG A 72 11.59 8.11 -11.87
CA ARG A 72 11.72 9.47 -12.42
C ARG A 72 12.81 10.27 -11.74
N TYR A 73 12.87 10.20 -10.39
CA TYR A 73 13.92 10.86 -9.63
C TYR A 73 15.31 10.38 -10.06
N GLN A 74 15.53 9.08 -10.14
CA GLN A 74 16.84 8.52 -10.51
C GLN A 74 17.21 8.80 -11.98
N ARG A 75 16.21 8.87 -12.87
CA ARG A 75 16.40 9.28 -14.28
C ARG A 75 16.89 10.72 -14.35
N MET A 76 16.29 11.64 -13.59
CA MET A 76 16.72 13.02 -13.47
C MET A 76 18.10 13.18 -12.79
N ARG A 77 18.50 12.19 -11.95
CA ARG A 77 19.87 12.10 -11.40
C ARG A 77 20.89 11.61 -12.42
N GLY A 78 20.49 11.34 -13.65
CA GLY A 78 21.38 10.93 -14.74
C GLY A 78 21.76 9.45 -14.72
N LYS A 79 21.14 8.62 -13.88
CA LYS A 79 21.39 7.16 -13.86
C LYS A 79 20.88 6.48 -15.14
N ASN A 80 21.41 5.30 -15.43
CA ASN A 80 20.91 4.42 -16.46
C ASN A 80 19.75 3.60 -15.89
N VAL A 81 18.51 3.97 -16.23
CA VAL A 81 17.32 3.51 -15.52
C VAL A 81 16.52 2.54 -16.36
N VAL A 82 16.18 1.39 -15.78
CA VAL A 82 15.20 0.46 -16.32
C VAL A 82 14.10 0.17 -15.30
N TRP A 83 12.84 0.23 -15.73
CA TRP A 83 11.69 -0.23 -14.96
C TRP A 83 10.87 -1.20 -15.80
N ILE A 84 10.96 -2.50 -15.45
CA ILE A 84 10.41 -3.59 -16.26
C ILE A 84 8.95 -3.82 -15.88
N PRO A 85 7.99 -3.59 -16.79
CA PRO A 85 6.60 -3.93 -16.61
C PRO A 85 6.32 -5.40 -16.91
N GLY A 86 5.20 -5.92 -16.41
CA GLY A 86 4.74 -7.24 -16.77
C GLY A 86 3.51 -7.68 -15.99
N CYS A 87 3.03 -8.89 -16.29
CA CYS A 87 1.89 -9.53 -15.61
C CYS A 87 2.24 -10.94 -15.16
N ASP A 88 1.56 -11.37 -14.09
CA ASP A 88 1.63 -12.75 -13.60
C ASP A 88 0.43 -13.56 -14.13
N HIS A 89 0.70 -14.80 -14.57
CA HIS A 89 -0.32 -15.74 -15.01
C HIS A 89 -1.26 -16.19 -13.89
N ALA A 90 -0.79 -16.12 -12.61
CA ALA A 90 -1.58 -16.35 -11.40
C ALA A 90 -2.41 -17.65 -11.41
N GLY A 91 -1.74 -18.79 -11.62
CA GLY A 91 -2.30 -20.13 -11.82
C GLY A 91 -3.69 -20.38 -11.26
N ILE A 92 -3.82 -20.64 -9.94
CA ILE A 92 -5.10 -20.92 -9.28
C ILE A 92 -6.10 -19.79 -9.46
N ALA A 93 -5.65 -18.54 -9.28
CA ALA A 93 -6.56 -17.39 -9.23
C ALA A 93 -7.17 -17.09 -10.60
N THR A 94 -6.38 -17.19 -11.68
CA THR A 94 -6.86 -16.97 -13.05
C THR A 94 -7.76 -18.13 -13.48
N GLN A 95 -7.35 -19.39 -13.25
CA GLN A 95 -8.17 -20.55 -13.55
C GLN A 95 -9.51 -20.49 -12.84
N ALA A 96 -9.54 -20.16 -11.54
CA ALA A 96 -10.79 -20.02 -10.77
C ALA A 96 -11.74 -18.95 -11.34
N LYS A 97 -11.19 -17.84 -11.89
CA LYS A 97 -11.99 -16.80 -12.54
C LYS A 97 -12.61 -17.29 -13.84
N VAL A 98 -11.86 -17.99 -14.67
CA VAL A 98 -12.36 -18.56 -15.93
C VAL A 98 -13.39 -19.65 -15.65
N GLU A 99 -13.15 -20.52 -14.65
CA GLU A 99 -14.13 -21.54 -14.22
C GLU A 99 -15.41 -20.90 -13.66
N ALA A 100 -15.34 -19.77 -12.98
CA ALA A 100 -16.51 -19.04 -12.54
C ALA A 100 -17.33 -18.52 -13.73
N ALA A 101 -16.66 -17.96 -14.74
CA ALA A 101 -17.33 -17.53 -15.98
C ALA A 101 -17.97 -18.72 -16.73
N LEU A 102 -17.29 -19.87 -16.79
CA LEU A 102 -17.85 -21.09 -17.40
C LEU A 102 -19.10 -21.58 -16.64
N ARG A 103 -19.12 -21.50 -15.32
CA ARG A 103 -20.32 -21.86 -14.52
C ARG A 103 -21.51 -20.96 -14.83
N GLU A 104 -21.30 -19.67 -15.08
CA GLU A 104 -22.35 -18.75 -15.54
C GLU A 104 -22.88 -19.17 -16.92
N GLU A 105 -22.00 -19.72 -17.78
CA GLU A 105 -22.35 -20.31 -19.08
C GLU A 105 -22.92 -21.73 -18.97
N SER A 106 -23.12 -22.28 -17.75
CA SER A 106 -23.63 -23.64 -17.48
C SER A 106 -22.74 -24.76 -18.06
N THR A 107 -21.42 -24.57 -18.08
CA THR A 107 -20.41 -25.53 -18.55
C THR A 107 -19.25 -25.60 -17.57
N THR A 108 -18.39 -26.60 -17.74
CA THR A 108 -17.20 -26.83 -16.91
C THR A 108 -15.95 -27.01 -17.76
N ARG A 109 -14.77 -26.90 -17.15
CA ARG A 109 -13.51 -27.20 -17.84
C ARG A 109 -13.45 -28.63 -18.38
N PHE A 110 -14.09 -29.58 -17.68
CA PHE A 110 -14.10 -30.98 -18.06
C PHE A 110 -14.96 -31.22 -19.31
N ASP A 111 -16.04 -30.46 -19.48
CA ASP A 111 -16.89 -30.52 -20.68
C ASP A 111 -16.14 -29.97 -21.93
N LEU A 112 -15.29 -28.95 -21.71
CA LEU A 112 -14.49 -28.34 -22.78
C LEU A 112 -13.27 -29.20 -23.16
N GLY A 113 -12.67 -29.89 -22.21
CA GLY A 113 -11.36 -30.50 -22.32
C GLY A 113 -10.21 -29.48 -22.23
N ARG A 114 -8.98 -30.00 -21.97
CA ARG A 114 -7.81 -29.18 -21.62
C ARG A 114 -7.46 -28.13 -22.67
N GLU A 115 -7.42 -28.50 -23.95
CA GLU A 115 -6.99 -27.59 -25.02
C GLU A 115 -7.93 -26.38 -25.19
N LYS A 116 -9.24 -26.63 -25.25
CA LYS A 116 -10.23 -25.55 -25.38
C LYS A 116 -10.30 -24.68 -24.14
N PHE A 117 -10.16 -25.30 -22.98
CA PHE A 117 -10.09 -24.55 -21.73
C PHE A 117 -8.87 -23.62 -21.70
N LEU A 118 -7.69 -24.10 -22.06
CA LEU A 118 -6.47 -23.28 -22.13
C LEU A 118 -6.62 -22.14 -23.14
N THR A 119 -7.23 -22.37 -24.29
CA THR A 119 -7.53 -21.29 -25.25
C THR A 119 -8.39 -20.21 -24.60
N ARG A 120 -9.44 -20.59 -23.83
CA ARG A 120 -10.27 -19.65 -23.10
C ARG A 120 -9.50 -18.84 -22.05
N VAL A 121 -8.52 -19.47 -21.38
CA VAL A 121 -7.68 -18.78 -20.39
C VAL A 121 -6.72 -17.81 -21.07
N TRP A 122 -6.17 -18.17 -22.25
CA TRP A 122 -5.32 -17.25 -23.03
C TRP A 122 -6.10 -16.02 -23.52
N ASP A 123 -7.36 -16.19 -23.97
CA ASP A 123 -8.24 -15.08 -24.34
C ASP A 123 -8.50 -14.16 -23.12
N TRP A 124 -8.74 -14.76 -21.96
CA TRP A 124 -8.87 -14.03 -20.69
C TRP A 124 -7.61 -13.24 -20.33
N LYS A 125 -6.43 -13.88 -20.46
CA LYS A 125 -5.13 -13.21 -20.23
C LYS A 125 -4.96 -12.03 -21.17
N GLN A 126 -5.28 -12.18 -22.45
CA GLN A 126 -5.14 -11.08 -23.41
C GLN A 126 -6.02 -9.90 -22.99
N GLN A 127 -7.29 -10.13 -22.71
CA GLN A 127 -8.25 -9.10 -22.33
C GLN A 127 -7.82 -8.34 -21.06
N TYR A 128 -7.46 -9.06 -20.01
CA TYR A 128 -7.14 -8.43 -18.72
C TYR A 128 -5.69 -7.92 -18.65
N GLY A 129 -4.75 -8.56 -19.33
CA GLY A 129 -3.40 -8.07 -19.49
C GLY A 129 -3.37 -6.72 -20.19
N ASP A 130 -4.03 -6.59 -21.32
CA ASP A 130 -4.14 -5.33 -22.07
C ASP A 130 -4.81 -4.23 -21.20
N ARG A 131 -5.85 -4.60 -20.43
CA ARG A 131 -6.51 -3.67 -19.51
C ARG A 131 -5.58 -3.18 -18.41
N ILE A 132 -4.77 -4.06 -17.83
CA ILE A 132 -3.76 -3.72 -16.81
C ILE A 132 -2.74 -2.74 -17.38
N MET A 133 -2.17 -3.04 -18.55
CA MET A 133 -1.19 -2.18 -19.21
C MET A 133 -1.77 -0.82 -19.59
N TYR A 134 -3.03 -0.77 -20.00
CA TYR A 134 -3.76 0.48 -20.22
C TYR A 134 -3.92 1.29 -18.92
N GLN A 135 -4.28 0.66 -17.80
CA GLN A 135 -4.44 1.35 -16.51
C GLN A 135 -3.11 1.91 -15.99
N LEU A 136 -1.99 1.20 -16.18
CA LEU A 136 -0.66 1.69 -15.83
C LEU A 136 -0.28 2.94 -16.65
N ARG A 137 -0.59 2.93 -17.96
CA ARG A 137 -0.39 4.12 -18.81
C ARG A 137 -1.24 5.30 -18.36
N MET A 138 -2.49 5.06 -18.02
CA MET A 138 -3.38 6.10 -17.49
C MET A 138 -2.87 6.68 -16.17
N LEU A 139 -2.24 5.88 -15.32
CA LEU A 139 -1.62 6.33 -14.07
C LEU A 139 -0.34 7.17 -14.33
N GLY A 140 0.20 7.14 -15.54
CA GLY A 140 1.44 7.84 -15.89
C GLY A 140 2.71 7.05 -15.57
N ALA A 141 2.62 5.72 -15.41
CA ALA A 141 3.79 4.88 -15.13
C ALA A 141 4.83 4.96 -16.25
N SER A 142 6.06 5.31 -15.91
CA SER A 142 7.18 5.45 -16.86
C SER A 142 7.96 4.16 -17.05
N CYS A 143 7.22 3.06 -17.23
CA CYS A 143 7.76 1.74 -17.50
C CYS A 143 8.45 1.66 -18.87
N ASP A 144 9.46 0.83 -18.98
CA ASP A 144 10.07 0.48 -20.26
C ASP A 144 9.21 -0.56 -21.00
N TRP A 145 8.28 -0.06 -21.81
CA TRP A 145 7.32 -0.89 -22.54
C TRP A 145 7.95 -1.79 -23.60
N ASP A 146 9.15 -1.50 -24.05
CA ASP A 146 9.91 -2.36 -24.97
C ASP A 146 10.39 -3.64 -24.26
N ARG A 147 10.42 -3.65 -22.92
CA ARG A 147 10.80 -4.78 -22.06
C ARG A 147 9.60 -5.38 -21.31
N GLU A 148 8.38 -5.22 -21.81
CA GLU A 148 7.19 -5.83 -21.19
C GLU A 148 7.31 -7.36 -21.15
N ARG A 149 7.02 -7.97 -20.00
CA ARG A 149 7.14 -9.41 -19.75
C ARG A 149 5.84 -10.03 -19.24
N PHE A 150 5.75 -11.33 -19.42
CA PHE A 150 4.70 -12.17 -18.87
C PHE A 150 5.32 -13.44 -18.29
N THR A 151 4.92 -13.82 -17.06
CA THR A 151 5.54 -14.98 -16.37
C THR A 151 5.45 -16.30 -17.13
N MET A 152 4.63 -16.41 -18.17
CA MET A 152 4.55 -17.58 -19.07
C MET A 152 5.00 -17.26 -20.50
N ASP A 153 5.75 -16.18 -20.73
CA ASP A 153 6.40 -15.96 -22.02
C ASP A 153 7.50 -17.00 -22.26
N GLU A 154 8.00 -17.08 -23.47
CA GLU A 154 9.00 -18.09 -23.86
C GLU A 154 10.26 -18.02 -23.01
N GLY A 155 10.79 -16.80 -22.73
CA GLY A 155 11.99 -16.60 -21.92
C GLY A 155 11.79 -17.03 -20.49
N CYS A 156 10.72 -16.57 -19.84
CA CYS A 156 10.37 -16.94 -18.47
C CYS A 156 10.09 -18.45 -18.36
N SER A 157 9.42 -19.05 -19.36
CA SER A 157 9.16 -20.51 -19.38
C SER A 157 10.44 -21.33 -19.47
N ARG A 158 11.44 -20.87 -20.22
CA ARG A 158 12.77 -21.52 -20.25
C ARG A 158 13.47 -21.39 -18.89
N ALA A 159 13.44 -20.22 -18.28
CA ALA A 159 14.02 -20.00 -16.95
C ALA A 159 13.40 -20.90 -15.90
N VAL A 160 12.07 -21.01 -15.86
CA VAL A 160 11.33 -21.90 -14.95
C VAL A 160 11.75 -23.35 -15.14
N ARG A 161 11.84 -23.81 -16.39
CA ARG A 161 12.25 -25.20 -16.70
C ARG A 161 13.69 -25.44 -16.27
N GLU A 162 14.61 -24.53 -16.55
CA GLU A 162 16.01 -24.61 -16.12
C GLU A 162 16.14 -24.72 -14.59
N VAL A 163 15.44 -23.86 -13.84
CA VAL A 163 15.45 -23.88 -12.37
C VAL A 163 14.91 -25.20 -11.84
N PHE A 164 13.78 -25.69 -12.36
CA PHE A 164 13.19 -26.95 -11.91
C PHE A 164 14.17 -28.11 -12.10
N VAL A 165 14.72 -28.26 -13.32
CA VAL A 165 15.64 -29.36 -13.63
C VAL A 165 16.92 -29.25 -12.81
N SER A 166 17.50 -28.07 -12.68
CA SER A 166 18.69 -27.84 -11.88
C SER A 166 18.49 -28.18 -10.39
N LEU A 167 17.35 -27.79 -9.81
CA LEU A 167 17.03 -28.15 -8.41
C LEU A 167 16.79 -29.66 -8.23
N TYR A 168 16.19 -30.32 -9.23
CA TYR A 168 15.99 -31.76 -9.23
C TYR A 168 17.33 -32.50 -9.30
N GLU A 169 18.21 -32.14 -10.22
CA GLU A 169 19.57 -32.69 -10.35
C GLU A 169 20.40 -32.56 -9.06
N GLN A 170 20.14 -31.50 -8.28
CA GLN A 170 20.78 -31.27 -6.98
C GLN A 170 20.10 -32.00 -5.82
N GLY A 171 19.01 -32.74 -6.07
CA GLY A 171 18.23 -33.45 -5.05
C GLY A 171 17.42 -32.51 -4.14
N LEU A 172 17.26 -31.24 -4.53
CA LEU A 172 16.44 -30.26 -3.79
C LEU A 172 14.96 -30.37 -4.17
N ILE A 173 14.64 -30.74 -5.40
CA ILE A 173 13.27 -31.13 -5.80
C ILE A 173 13.13 -32.63 -5.70
N TYR A 174 12.04 -33.07 -5.08
CA TYR A 174 11.69 -34.48 -4.97
C TYR A 174 10.17 -34.66 -5.05
N GLN A 175 9.74 -35.88 -5.40
CA GLN A 175 8.34 -36.31 -5.36
C GLN A 175 8.12 -37.15 -4.12
N GLY A 176 7.07 -36.90 -3.36
CA GLY A 176 6.78 -37.66 -2.14
C GLY A 176 5.30 -37.69 -1.80
N THR A 177 4.89 -38.75 -1.09
CA THR A 177 3.55 -38.86 -0.51
C THR A 177 3.56 -38.23 0.86
N ARG A 178 2.83 -37.13 1.00
CA ARG A 178 2.69 -36.39 2.27
C ARG A 178 1.27 -35.90 2.45
N ILE A 179 0.93 -35.54 3.67
CA ILE A 179 -0.30 -34.83 3.93
C ILE A 179 -0.15 -33.38 3.46
N THR A 180 -1.10 -32.91 2.69
CA THR A 180 -1.09 -31.56 2.09
C THR A 180 -2.43 -30.87 2.33
N ASN A 181 -2.42 -29.55 2.35
CA ASN A 181 -3.65 -28.78 2.36
C ASN A 181 -4.33 -28.88 0.99
N TRP A 182 -5.50 -29.47 0.95
CA TRP A 182 -6.27 -29.67 -0.28
C TRP A 182 -7.51 -28.78 -0.31
N CYS A 183 -7.73 -28.09 -1.40
CA CYS A 183 -8.97 -27.35 -1.63
C CYS A 183 -9.96 -28.17 -2.45
N PRO A 184 -11.09 -28.65 -1.89
CA PRO A 184 -12.05 -29.48 -2.61
C PRO A 184 -12.79 -28.75 -3.73
N SER A 185 -12.91 -27.43 -3.63
CA SER A 185 -13.53 -26.59 -4.66
C SER A 185 -12.60 -26.28 -5.84
N CYS A 186 -11.32 -25.95 -5.54
CA CYS A 186 -10.32 -25.73 -6.58
C CYS A 186 -9.73 -27.04 -7.14
N MET A 187 -9.97 -28.17 -6.47
CA MET A 187 -9.47 -29.51 -6.81
C MET A 187 -7.95 -29.56 -6.93
N THR A 188 -7.24 -28.94 -5.97
CA THR A 188 -5.78 -28.84 -5.99
C THR A 188 -5.20 -28.71 -4.58
N ALA A 189 -3.96 -29.16 -4.41
CA ALA A 189 -3.15 -28.84 -3.26
C ALA A 189 -2.83 -27.35 -3.23
N ILE A 190 -2.75 -26.77 -2.04
CA ILE A 190 -2.32 -25.40 -1.78
C ILE A 190 -1.21 -25.41 -0.70
N SER A 191 -0.36 -24.40 -0.72
CA SER A 191 0.70 -24.24 0.28
C SER A 191 0.16 -23.74 1.62
N ASP A 192 0.90 -23.95 2.71
CA ASP A 192 0.48 -23.53 4.06
C ASP A 192 0.16 -22.04 4.15
N ILE A 193 0.91 -21.20 3.42
CA ILE A 193 0.71 -19.74 3.39
C ILE A 193 -0.52 -19.29 2.56
N GLU A 194 -1.10 -20.19 1.75
CA GLU A 194 -2.36 -19.95 1.03
C GLU A 194 -3.60 -20.36 1.84
N VAL A 195 -3.41 -20.81 3.09
CA VAL A 195 -4.47 -21.14 4.03
C VAL A 195 -4.73 -19.97 4.96
N GLU A 196 -5.94 -19.42 4.90
CA GLU A 196 -6.39 -18.38 5.83
C GLU A 196 -7.17 -19.04 6.97
N HIS A 197 -6.80 -18.74 8.21
CA HIS A 197 -7.49 -19.28 9.38
C HIS A 197 -8.52 -18.28 9.91
N GLU A 198 -9.76 -18.75 10.02
CA GLU A 198 -10.86 -17.99 10.59
C GLU A 198 -11.38 -18.73 11.84
N THR A 199 -11.69 -17.96 12.89
CA THR A 199 -12.30 -18.54 14.09
C THR A 199 -13.77 -18.78 13.84
N GLU A 200 -14.20 -20.04 13.93
CA GLU A 200 -15.58 -20.45 13.74
C GLU A 200 -16.17 -21.04 15.02
N ALA A 201 -17.45 -20.77 15.22
CA ALA A 201 -18.23 -21.43 16.26
C ALA A 201 -18.57 -22.85 15.81
N GLY A 202 -17.93 -23.84 16.41
CA GLY A 202 -18.09 -25.25 16.12
C GLY A 202 -18.52 -26.04 17.36
N HIS A 203 -18.29 -27.32 17.28
CA HIS A 203 -18.60 -28.24 18.36
C HIS A 203 -17.41 -29.21 18.59
N LEU A 204 -17.30 -29.65 19.84
CA LEU A 204 -16.43 -30.74 20.23
C LEU A 204 -17.36 -31.90 20.62
N TRP A 205 -17.30 -32.99 19.85
CA TRP A 205 -18.08 -34.21 20.08
C TRP A 205 -17.28 -35.21 20.88
N HIS A 206 -17.85 -35.64 22.01
CA HIS A 206 -17.24 -36.64 22.90
C HIS A 206 -17.81 -38.02 22.58
N LEU A 207 -16.92 -38.94 22.17
CA LEU A 207 -17.29 -40.25 21.66
C LEU A 207 -16.69 -41.40 22.53
N ARG A 208 -17.45 -42.50 22.68
CA ARG A 208 -16.99 -43.71 23.35
C ARG A 208 -16.34 -44.65 22.38
N TYR A 209 -15.09 -45.01 22.64
CA TYR A 209 -14.38 -46.07 21.93
C TYR A 209 -14.25 -47.28 22.88
N PRO A 210 -15.08 -48.34 22.73
CA PRO A 210 -15.10 -49.53 23.61
C PRO A 210 -13.73 -50.20 23.63
N ILE A 211 -13.35 -50.68 24.83
CA ILE A 211 -12.17 -51.52 25.01
C ILE A 211 -12.57 -52.99 24.76
N GLU A 212 -11.88 -53.63 23.82
CA GLU A 212 -12.15 -55.02 23.43
C GLU A 212 -12.18 -55.98 24.63
N GLY A 213 -13.27 -56.75 24.74
CA GLY A 213 -13.44 -57.75 25.77
C GLY A 213 -13.80 -57.25 27.17
N THR A 214 -14.17 -55.99 27.27
CA THR A 214 -14.65 -55.36 28.51
C THR A 214 -15.90 -54.49 28.26
N ASP A 215 -16.57 -54.09 29.34
CA ASP A 215 -17.67 -53.09 29.25
C ASP A 215 -17.18 -51.63 29.36
N ASP A 216 -15.87 -51.43 29.49
CA ASP A 216 -15.24 -50.14 29.60
C ASP A 216 -14.97 -49.50 28.22
N TYR A 217 -14.75 -48.19 28.19
CA TYR A 217 -14.44 -47.41 26.98
C TYR A 217 -13.39 -46.30 27.25
N VAL A 218 -12.76 -45.83 26.19
CA VAL A 218 -11.97 -44.59 26.18
C VAL A 218 -12.85 -43.49 25.60
N GLU A 219 -12.98 -42.37 26.29
CA GLU A 219 -13.67 -41.18 25.74
C GLU A 219 -12.68 -40.33 24.96
N ILE A 220 -13.00 -40.10 23.70
CA ILE A 220 -12.24 -39.18 22.84
C ILE A 220 -13.08 -37.95 22.51
N ALA A 221 -12.45 -36.81 22.18
CA ALA A 221 -13.12 -35.59 21.75
C ALA A 221 -12.60 -35.15 20.40
N THR A 222 -13.50 -34.82 19.50
CA THR A 222 -13.14 -34.41 18.12
C THR A 222 -14.02 -33.29 17.59
N THR A 223 -13.44 -32.41 16.80
CA THR A 223 -14.17 -31.38 16.00
C THR A 223 -14.59 -31.92 14.62
N ARG A 224 -14.10 -33.10 14.23
CA ARG A 224 -14.29 -33.69 12.89
C ARG A 224 -14.73 -35.16 12.97
N PRO A 225 -15.94 -35.46 13.45
CA PRO A 225 -16.40 -36.85 13.60
C PRO A 225 -16.46 -37.63 12.28
N GLU A 226 -16.63 -36.96 11.12
CA GLU A 226 -16.68 -37.62 9.81
C GLU A 226 -15.35 -38.27 9.41
N THR A 227 -14.21 -37.87 10.00
CA THR A 227 -12.93 -38.49 9.71
C THR A 227 -12.70 -39.80 10.48
N MET A 228 -13.57 -40.14 11.46
CA MET A 228 -13.39 -41.33 12.29
C MET A 228 -13.33 -42.65 11.50
N PHE A 229 -13.94 -42.70 10.32
CA PHE A 229 -13.83 -43.86 9.45
C PHE A 229 -12.39 -44.20 9.06
N GLY A 230 -11.49 -43.26 9.15
CA GLY A 230 -10.06 -43.38 8.87
C GLY A 230 -9.18 -43.55 10.14
N ASP A 231 -9.78 -43.66 11.33
CA ASP A 231 -9.01 -43.80 12.55
C ASP A 231 -8.27 -45.15 12.58
N THR A 232 -6.98 -45.13 12.86
CA THR A 232 -6.11 -46.30 12.95
C THR A 232 -5.45 -46.46 14.31
N GLY A 233 -5.74 -45.54 15.25
CA GLY A 233 -5.28 -45.61 16.62
C GLY A 233 -5.89 -44.54 17.51
N VAL A 234 -5.62 -44.66 18.80
CA VAL A 234 -5.88 -43.62 19.80
C VAL A 234 -4.57 -43.41 20.58
N ALA A 235 -4.14 -42.14 20.68
CA ALA A 235 -2.94 -41.74 21.40
C ALA A 235 -3.28 -41.11 22.74
N VAL A 236 -2.44 -41.35 23.76
CA VAL A 236 -2.50 -40.75 25.09
C VAL A 236 -1.10 -40.33 25.53
N HIS A 237 -0.99 -39.39 26.44
CA HIS A 237 0.31 -38.98 26.93
C HIS A 237 0.93 -40.12 27.80
N PRO A 238 2.22 -40.44 27.67
CA PRO A 238 2.86 -41.52 28.40
C PRO A 238 2.80 -41.35 29.94
N ASP A 239 2.75 -40.14 30.43
CA ASP A 239 2.68 -39.81 31.86
C ASP A 239 1.26 -39.60 32.37
N ASP A 240 0.22 -39.79 31.52
CA ASP A 240 -1.18 -39.67 31.98
C ASP A 240 -1.64 -40.91 32.74
N GLU A 241 -1.71 -40.78 34.05
CA GLU A 241 -2.10 -41.87 34.95
C GLU A 241 -3.51 -42.43 34.68
N ARG A 242 -4.40 -41.66 34.04
CA ARG A 242 -5.77 -42.09 33.67
C ARG A 242 -5.73 -43.22 32.64
N TYR A 243 -4.78 -43.21 31.74
CA TYR A 243 -4.71 -44.11 30.60
C TYR A 243 -3.51 -45.08 30.62
N LYS A 244 -2.56 -44.86 31.50
CA LYS A 244 -1.29 -45.62 31.56
C LYS A 244 -1.50 -47.15 31.60
N ALA A 245 -2.49 -47.62 32.35
CA ALA A 245 -2.84 -49.04 32.44
C ALA A 245 -3.58 -49.59 31.20
N LEU A 246 -4.06 -48.68 30.32
CA LEU A 246 -4.79 -49.04 29.11
C LEU A 246 -3.91 -49.08 27.87
N VAL A 247 -2.69 -48.50 27.93
CA VAL A 247 -1.74 -48.52 26.80
C VAL A 247 -1.45 -49.98 26.39
N GLY A 248 -1.51 -50.24 25.08
CA GLY A 248 -1.34 -51.55 24.48
C GLY A 248 -2.66 -52.35 24.35
N LYS A 249 -3.78 -51.86 24.88
CA LYS A 249 -5.09 -52.48 24.66
C LYS A 249 -5.64 -52.14 23.28
N THR A 250 -6.56 -52.95 22.81
CA THR A 250 -7.31 -52.79 21.56
C THR A 250 -8.64 -52.09 21.85
N LEU A 251 -8.94 -51.06 21.05
CA LEU A 251 -10.23 -50.39 21.03
C LEU A 251 -11.04 -50.79 19.80
N ILE A 252 -12.35 -50.74 19.90
CA ILE A 252 -13.27 -51.01 18.80
C ILE A 252 -13.82 -49.68 18.30
N LEU A 253 -13.51 -49.33 17.05
CA LEU A 253 -13.98 -48.11 16.41
C LEU A 253 -15.52 -48.17 16.26
N PRO A 254 -16.30 -47.24 16.84
CA PRO A 254 -17.74 -47.21 16.69
C PRO A 254 -18.20 -47.19 15.23
N VAL A 255 -19.39 -47.70 14.94
CA VAL A 255 -19.99 -47.78 13.60
C VAL A 255 -19.24 -48.66 12.60
N VAL A 256 -17.90 -48.65 12.61
CA VAL A 256 -17.01 -49.36 11.67
C VAL A 256 -16.69 -50.77 12.18
N GLY A 257 -16.52 -50.94 13.50
CA GLY A 257 -16.13 -52.19 14.12
C GLY A 257 -14.64 -52.54 13.95
N ARG A 258 -13.81 -51.63 13.43
CA ARG A 258 -12.36 -51.85 13.27
C ARG A 258 -11.66 -51.94 14.63
N ARG A 259 -10.71 -52.82 14.76
CA ARG A 259 -9.83 -52.92 15.91
C ARG A 259 -8.66 -51.96 15.72
N ILE A 260 -8.44 -51.05 16.68
CA ILE A 260 -7.36 -50.07 16.65
C ILE A 260 -6.61 -50.08 17.99
N PRO A 261 -5.27 -49.85 17.97
CA PRO A 261 -4.47 -49.83 19.20
C PRO A 261 -4.66 -48.53 19.99
N LEU A 262 -4.54 -48.66 21.33
CA LEU A 262 -4.30 -47.52 22.22
C LEU A 262 -2.80 -47.45 22.52
N PHE A 263 -2.13 -46.38 22.18
CA PHE A 263 -0.68 -46.22 22.33
C PHE A 263 -0.30 -44.89 23.01
N ALA A 264 0.94 -44.81 23.50
CA ALA A 264 1.46 -43.60 24.13
C ALA A 264 2.26 -42.75 23.15
N ASP A 265 2.00 -41.45 23.10
CA ASP A 265 2.79 -40.48 22.35
C ASP A 265 2.90 -39.17 23.13
N ALA A 266 4.13 -38.63 23.27
CA ALA A 266 4.40 -37.38 24.00
C ALA A 266 3.79 -36.11 23.35
N TYR A 267 3.30 -36.23 22.14
CA TYR A 267 2.62 -35.13 21.47
C TYR A 267 1.27 -34.76 22.11
N VAL A 268 0.62 -35.74 22.74
CA VAL A 268 -0.72 -35.55 23.33
C VAL A 268 -0.65 -34.63 24.55
N ASP A 269 -1.47 -33.60 24.56
CA ASP A 269 -1.68 -32.74 25.74
C ASP A 269 -2.74 -33.38 26.67
N PRO A 270 -2.36 -33.86 27.87
CA PRO A 270 -3.28 -34.48 28.79
C PRO A 270 -4.32 -33.50 29.37
N ALA A 271 -4.11 -32.22 29.24
CA ALA A 271 -5.04 -31.18 29.71
C ALA A 271 -6.10 -30.77 28.67
N PHE A 272 -5.88 -31.14 27.39
CA PHE A 272 -6.81 -30.79 26.32
C PHE A 272 -7.88 -31.87 26.10
N GLY A 273 -9.14 -31.47 26.05
CA GLY A 273 -10.28 -32.40 25.84
C GLY A 273 -10.35 -33.50 26.88
N THR A 274 -10.24 -34.73 26.44
CA THR A 274 -10.24 -35.92 27.34
C THR A 274 -8.81 -36.38 27.69
N GLY A 275 -7.77 -35.84 27.04
CA GLY A 275 -6.41 -36.34 27.12
C GLY A 275 -6.16 -37.63 26.29
N ALA A 276 -7.16 -38.08 25.55
CA ALA A 276 -7.08 -39.14 24.57
C ALA A 276 -7.45 -38.62 23.19
N VAL A 277 -6.59 -38.78 22.22
CA VAL A 277 -6.73 -38.24 20.86
C VAL A 277 -6.91 -39.37 19.87
N LYS A 278 -7.99 -39.33 19.07
CA LYS A 278 -8.13 -40.22 17.92
C LYS A 278 -7.05 -39.89 16.87
N VAL A 279 -6.49 -40.88 16.25
CA VAL A 279 -5.43 -40.69 15.24
C VAL A 279 -5.89 -41.12 13.88
N THR A 280 -6.02 -40.17 12.97
CA THR A 280 -6.45 -40.32 11.58
C THR A 280 -5.33 -39.85 10.63
N PRO A 281 -4.31 -40.67 10.38
CA PRO A 281 -3.09 -40.23 9.69
C PRO A 281 -3.30 -39.66 8.30
N ALA A 282 -4.41 -39.99 7.63
CA ALA A 282 -4.72 -39.53 6.29
C ALA A 282 -5.40 -38.13 6.25
N HIS A 283 -5.85 -37.58 7.39
CA HIS A 283 -6.71 -36.41 7.45
C HIS A 283 -6.35 -35.36 8.51
N ASP A 284 -5.22 -35.51 9.19
CA ASP A 284 -4.68 -34.52 10.12
C ASP A 284 -3.15 -34.54 10.07
N PRO A 285 -2.45 -33.35 9.93
CA PRO A 285 -0.99 -33.32 9.85
C PRO A 285 -0.28 -33.88 11.07
N ASN A 286 -0.80 -33.64 12.27
CA ASN A 286 -0.19 -34.16 13.51
C ASN A 286 -0.41 -35.67 13.65
N ASP A 287 -1.60 -36.14 13.25
CA ASP A 287 -1.92 -37.59 13.23
C ASP A 287 -1.08 -38.30 12.16
N PHE A 288 -0.75 -37.66 11.05
CA PHE A 288 0.16 -38.19 10.04
C PHE A 288 1.55 -38.42 10.60
N GLU A 289 2.12 -37.45 11.34
CA GLU A 289 3.42 -37.62 12.00
C GLU A 289 3.40 -38.72 13.09
N MET A 290 2.33 -38.74 13.91
CA MET A 290 2.12 -39.82 14.88
C MET A 290 2.01 -41.18 14.18
N GLY A 291 1.24 -41.23 13.09
CA GLY A 291 1.07 -42.42 12.26
C GLY A 291 2.38 -42.96 11.71
N GLN A 292 3.28 -42.07 11.26
CA GLN A 292 4.63 -42.45 10.81
C GLN A 292 5.50 -43.01 11.96
N ARG A 293 5.46 -42.39 13.14
CA ARG A 293 6.24 -42.84 14.31
C ARG A 293 5.81 -44.22 14.85
N HIS A 294 4.51 -44.49 14.69
CA HIS A 294 3.89 -45.74 15.22
C HIS A 294 3.47 -46.75 14.15
N ASP A 295 3.92 -46.54 12.90
CA ASP A 295 3.63 -47.42 11.74
C ASP A 295 2.14 -47.69 11.54
N LEU A 296 1.29 -46.65 11.69
CA LEU A 296 -0.15 -46.76 11.51
C LEU A 296 -0.54 -46.68 10.04
N GLU A 297 -1.59 -47.42 9.68
CA GLU A 297 -2.17 -47.37 8.33
C GLU A 297 -2.78 -46.01 8.03
N GLN A 298 -2.63 -45.51 6.79
CA GLN A 298 -3.19 -44.28 6.30
C GLN A 298 -4.44 -44.54 5.47
N ILE A 299 -5.61 -44.45 6.10
CA ILE A 299 -6.90 -44.73 5.47
C ILE A 299 -7.55 -43.41 5.02
N ILE A 300 -7.56 -43.18 3.71
CA ILE A 300 -8.25 -42.03 3.11
C ILE A 300 -9.75 -42.27 3.14
N VAL A 301 -10.55 -41.34 3.65
CA VAL A 301 -12.01 -41.43 3.74
C VAL A 301 -12.76 -40.30 3.06
N ILE A 302 -12.05 -39.26 2.65
CA ILE A 302 -12.60 -38.09 1.91
C ILE A 302 -11.95 -38.03 0.53
N ASN A 303 -12.77 -37.97 -0.51
CA ASN A 303 -12.34 -37.80 -1.90
C ASN A 303 -11.82 -36.34 -2.15
N ALA A 304 -11.16 -36.14 -3.27
CA ALA A 304 -10.63 -34.84 -3.70
C ALA A 304 -11.72 -33.76 -3.82
N ASP A 305 -12.96 -34.11 -4.14
CA ASP A 305 -14.11 -33.21 -4.24
C ASP A 305 -14.80 -32.94 -2.89
N GLY A 306 -14.30 -33.53 -1.79
CA GLY A 306 -14.85 -33.35 -0.44
C GLY A 306 -16.02 -34.28 -0.12
N THR A 307 -16.32 -35.25 -1.00
CA THR A 307 -17.28 -36.34 -0.71
C THR A 307 -16.62 -37.48 0.05
N MET A 308 -17.41 -38.26 0.80
CA MET A 308 -16.91 -39.44 1.47
C MET A 308 -16.68 -40.55 0.45
N ASN A 309 -15.58 -41.33 0.60
CA ASN A 309 -15.28 -42.46 -0.27
C ASN A 309 -15.85 -43.80 0.27
N GLU A 310 -15.54 -44.91 -0.38
CA GLU A 310 -16.01 -46.25 -0.03
C GLU A 310 -15.64 -46.69 1.39
N ASN A 311 -14.53 -46.16 1.97
CA ASN A 311 -14.12 -46.49 3.35
C ASN A 311 -15.07 -45.93 4.41
N ALA A 312 -15.94 -45.01 4.03
CA ALA A 312 -17.02 -44.50 4.87
C ALA A 312 -18.28 -45.36 4.83
N GLY A 313 -18.25 -46.50 4.13
CA GLY A 313 -19.34 -47.49 4.05
C GLY A 313 -20.65 -46.89 3.54
N ARG A 314 -21.71 -46.92 4.33
CA ARG A 314 -23.03 -46.39 3.92
C ARG A 314 -23.08 -44.88 3.71
N TYR A 315 -22.06 -44.15 4.13
CA TYR A 315 -21.93 -42.69 3.93
C TYR A 315 -21.15 -42.32 2.65
N ALA A 316 -20.69 -43.34 1.90
CA ALA A 316 -19.97 -43.09 0.64
C ALA A 316 -20.81 -42.26 -0.33
N GLY A 317 -20.16 -41.28 -0.99
CA GLY A 317 -20.80 -40.35 -1.91
C GLY A 317 -21.49 -39.14 -1.23
N MET A 318 -21.61 -39.12 0.08
CA MET A 318 -22.16 -37.95 0.79
C MET A 318 -21.10 -36.83 0.88
N ASP A 319 -21.55 -35.59 0.83
CA ASP A 319 -20.72 -34.45 1.24
C ASP A 319 -20.29 -34.64 2.71
N ARG A 320 -19.05 -34.25 3.02
CA ARG A 320 -18.44 -34.42 4.33
C ARG A 320 -19.25 -33.81 5.48
N TYR A 321 -19.87 -32.65 5.27
CA TYR A 321 -20.69 -32.02 6.31
C TYR A 321 -22.08 -32.69 6.45
N ALA A 322 -22.63 -33.16 5.34
CA ALA A 322 -23.84 -33.98 5.37
C ALA A 322 -23.60 -35.32 6.10
N CYS A 323 -22.44 -35.96 5.83
CA CYS A 323 -21.97 -37.14 6.54
C CYS A 323 -21.81 -36.86 8.03
N ARG A 324 -21.10 -35.80 8.41
CA ARG A 324 -20.92 -35.39 9.83
C ARG A 324 -22.26 -35.32 10.56
N LYS A 325 -23.22 -34.61 9.97
CA LYS A 325 -24.56 -34.47 10.57
C LYS A 325 -25.30 -35.81 10.75
N ALA A 326 -25.24 -36.67 9.73
CA ALA A 326 -25.89 -37.98 9.77
C ALA A 326 -25.18 -38.93 10.75
N LEU A 327 -23.86 -38.93 10.77
CA LEU A 327 -23.04 -39.74 11.66
C LEU A 327 -23.23 -39.39 13.15
N VAL A 328 -23.23 -38.09 13.49
CA VAL A 328 -23.47 -37.60 14.85
C VAL A 328 -24.82 -38.08 15.35
N LYS A 329 -25.85 -38.05 14.52
CA LYS A 329 -27.17 -38.56 14.87
C LYS A 329 -27.14 -40.09 15.16
N GLU A 330 -26.46 -40.88 14.35
CA GLU A 330 -26.30 -42.31 14.59
C GLU A 330 -25.54 -42.63 15.88
N LEU A 331 -24.46 -41.86 16.14
CA LEU A 331 -23.66 -41.99 17.36
C LEU A 331 -24.49 -41.69 18.62
N GLU A 332 -25.43 -40.74 18.52
CA GLU A 332 -26.38 -40.45 19.56
C GLU A 332 -27.38 -41.59 19.75
N GLU A 333 -27.98 -42.11 18.67
CA GLU A 333 -28.93 -43.21 18.67
C GLU A 333 -28.33 -44.53 19.22
N THR A 334 -27.06 -44.80 18.94
CA THR A 334 -26.31 -45.95 19.41
C THR A 334 -25.70 -45.78 20.80
N GLY A 335 -25.77 -44.60 21.40
CA GLY A 335 -25.18 -44.26 22.69
C GLY A 335 -23.65 -44.15 22.65
N ALA A 336 -23.03 -44.09 21.47
CA ALA A 336 -21.62 -43.85 21.31
C ALA A 336 -21.25 -42.33 21.47
N LEU A 337 -22.17 -41.41 21.30
CA LEU A 337 -22.01 -40.00 21.63
C LEU A 337 -22.27 -39.80 23.12
N VAL A 338 -21.27 -39.27 23.86
CA VAL A 338 -21.36 -38.97 25.29
C VAL A 338 -22.02 -37.63 25.54
N ARG A 339 -21.47 -36.58 24.87
CA ARG A 339 -21.96 -35.23 24.95
C ARG A 339 -21.41 -34.38 23.79
N THR A 340 -21.99 -33.19 23.57
CA THR A 340 -21.53 -32.20 22.61
C THR A 340 -21.27 -30.90 23.34
N GLU A 341 -20.11 -30.32 23.16
CA GLU A 341 -19.73 -29.00 23.72
C GLU A 341 -19.62 -27.95 22.61
N GLN A 342 -19.99 -26.73 22.91
CA GLN A 342 -19.68 -25.57 22.05
C GLN A 342 -18.17 -25.33 22.09
N HIS A 343 -17.55 -25.19 20.93
CA HIS A 343 -16.11 -25.01 20.82
C HIS A 343 -15.77 -24.09 19.66
N GLU A 344 -15.12 -22.98 19.98
CA GLU A 344 -14.57 -22.07 18.97
C GLU A 344 -13.16 -22.53 18.61
N HIS A 345 -12.89 -22.69 17.33
CA HIS A 345 -11.58 -23.11 16.85
C HIS A 345 -11.25 -22.47 15.51
N ALA A 346 -9.95 -22.38 15.21
CA ALA A 346 -9.45 -21.87 13.94
C ALA A 346 -9.66 -22.92 12.84
N VAL A 347 -10.37 -22.54 11.78
CA VAL A 347 -10.63 -23.37 10.61
C VAL A 347 -9.87 -22.79 9.41
N GLY A 348 -9.12 -23.63 8.70
CA GLY A 348 -8.37 -23.25 7.52
C GLY A 348 -9.26 -23.13 6.28
N HIS A 349 -9.16 -22.03 5.58
CA HIS A 349 -9.87 -21.73 4.35
C HIS A 349 -8.92 -21.46 3.19
N CYS A 350 -9.30 -21.87 2.00
CA CYS A 350 -8.57 -21.51 0.79
C CYS A 350 -8.61 -19.98 0.56
N SER A 351 -7.44 -19.36 0.48
CA SER A 351 -7.33 -17.90 0.25
C SER A 351 -8.05 -17.42 -1.02
N ARG A 352 -8.28 -18.32 -1.98
CA ARG A 352 -8.86 -17.99 -3.30
C ARG A 352 -10.38 -18.14 -3.36
N CYS A 353 -10.91 -19.28 -2.92
CA CYS A 353 -12.35 -19.60 -3.03
C CYS A 353 -13.07 -19.61 -1.68
N LYS A 354 -12.36 -19.40 -0.57
CA LYS A 354 -12.88 -19.39 0.81
C LYS A 354 -13.52 -20.71 1.27
N THR A 355 -13.37 -21.80 0.50
CA THR A 355 -13.81 -23.13 0.92
C THR A 355 -12.90 -23.65 2.01
N THR A 356 -13.48 -24.31 3.03
CA THR A 356 -12.73 -25.02 4.06
C THR A 356 -11.82 -26.07 3.42
N ILE A 357 -10.55 -26.02 3.73
CA ILE A 357 -9.56 -26.98 3.22
C ILE A 357 -9.68 -28.35 3.90
N GLU A 358 -9.20 -29.38 3.21
CA GLU A 358 -9.07 -30.74 3.73
C GLU A 358 -7.60 -31.15 3.75
N PRO A 359 -7.03 -31.51 4.91
CA PRO A 359 -5.75 -32.19 4.92
C PRO A 359 -5.92 -33.59 4.30
N LEU A 360 -5.23 -33.82 3.17
CA LEU A 360 -5.27 -35.09 2.44
C LEU A 360 -3.86 -35.62 2.17
N VAL A 361 -3.67 -36.92 2.30
CA VAL A 361 -2.45 -37.59 1.85
C VAL A 361 -2.46 -37.66 0.33
N SER A 362 -1.45 -37.05 -0.29
CA SER A 362 -1.31 -37.01 -1.75
C SER A 362 0.16 -37.07 -2.18
N LYS A 363 0.40 -37.58 -3.38
CA LYS A 363 1.72 -37.61 -3.99
C LYS A 363 1.96 -36.26 -4.70
N GLN A 364 2.94 -35.49 -4.23
CA GLN A 364 3.20 -34.14 -4.69
C GLN A 364 4.69 -33.91 -4.96
N TRP A 365 5.02 -32.85 -5.66
CA TRP A 365 6.39 -32.36 -5.81
C TRP A 365 6.71 -31.31 -4.77
N PHE A 366 7.89 -31.41 -4.18
CA PHE A 366 8.36 -30.54 -3.09
C PHE A 366 9.75 -29.98 -3.37
N VAL A 367 10.01 -28.77 -2.86
CA VAL A 367 11.37 -28.20 -2.74
C VAL A 367 11.83 -28.29 -1.30
N ARG A 368 13.05 -28.78 -1.07
CA ARG A 368 13.73 -28.75 0.24
C ARG A 368 14.18 -27.33 0.51
N MET A 369 13.57 -26.67 1.49
CA MET A 369 13.74 -25.24 1.68
C MET A 369 14.89 -24.85 2.63
N GLU A 370 15.26 -25.70 3.58
CA GLU A 370 16.25 -25.35 4.63
C GLU A 370 17.59 -24.86 4.06
N GLY A 371 18.11 -25.55 3.03
CA GLY A 371 19.38 -25.16 2.38
C GLY A 371 19.31 -23.87 1.58
N LEU A 372 18.14 -23.46 1.13
CA LEU A 372 17.90 -22.21 0.43
C LEU A 372 17.63 -21.05 1.39
N ALA A 373 17.01 -21.31 2.53
CA ALA A 373 16.64 -20.30 3.51
C ALA A 373 17.85 -19.71 4.28
N LYS A 374 18.84 -20.54 4.62
CA LYS A 374 20.01 -20.08 5.38
C LYS A 374 20.77 -18.93 4.70
N PRO A 375 21.17 -19.02 3.41
CA PRO A 375 21.82 -17.89 2.73
C PRO A 375 20.91 -16.68 2.61
N ALA A 376 19.59 -16.87 2.51
CA ALA A 376 18.63 -15.78 2.43
C ALA A 376 18.53 -14.99 3.74
N ILE A 377 18.59 -15.65 4.90
CA ILE A 377 18.68 -15.01 6.21
C ILE A 377 20.00 -14.24 6.35
N GLU A 378 21.12 -14.85 5.97
CA GLU A 378 22.45 -14.25 6.05
C GLU A 378 22.54 -12.97 5.19
N ALA A 379 21.95 -12.95 3.98
CA ALA A 379 21.98 -11.79 3.10
C ALA A 379 21.31 -10.55 3.69
N VAL A 380 20.35 -10.73 4.59
CA VAL A 380 19.73 -9.61 5.31
C VAL A 380 20.55 -9.24 6.54
N ARG A 381 21.07 -10.22 7.28
CA ARG A 381 21.89 -9.98 8.49
C ARG A 381 23.22 -9.29 8.20
N ASP A 382 23.82 -9.57 7.07
CA ASP A 382 25.09 -8.95 6.64
C ASP A 382 24.88 -7.63 5.88
N GLY A 383 23.62 -7.20 5.68
CA GLY A 383 23.26 -5.91 5.09
C GLY A 383 23.33 -5.87 3.57
N ARG A 384 23.50 -7.00 2.87
CA ARG A 384 23.39 -7.04 1.41
C ARG A 384 21.97 -6.72 0.93
N ILE A 385 20.96 -7.08 1.73
CA ILE A 385 19.56 -6.72 1.54
C ILE A 385 19.09 -5.92 2.74
N ARG A 386 18.44 -4.78 2.50
CA ARG A 386 17.90 -3.91 3.54
C ARG A 386 16.37 -3.75 3.38
N PHE A 387 15.61 -4.02 4.43
CA PHE A 387 14.19 -3.71 4.48
C PHE A 387 13.94 -2.27 4.92
N VAL A 388 13.06 -1.59 4.22
CA VAL A 388 12.58 -0.24 4.58
C VAL A 388 11.06 -0.30 4.70
N PRO A 389 10.48 -0.09 5.90
CA PRO A 389 11.17 0.12 7.19
C PRO A 389 11.74 -1.17 7.79
N GLU A 390 12.76 -1.03 8.62
CA GLU A 390 13.54 -2.11 9.21
C GLU A 390 12.73 -3.13 10.02
N ARG A 391 11.58 -2.73 10.56
CA ARG A 391 10.70 -3.63 11.36
C ARG A 391 10.29 -4.92 10.63
N PHE A 392 10.29 -4.93 9.30
CA PHE A 392 9.95 -6.11 8.51
C PHE A 392 11.06 -7.15 8.44
N THR A 393 12.29 -6.80 8.81
CA THR A 393 13.42 -7.73 8.90
C THR A 393 13.12 -8.91 9.81
N LYS A 394 12.62 -8.65 11.03
CA LYS A 394 12.28 -9.72 12.00
C LYS A 394 11.15 -10.63 11.50
N ILE A 395 10.18 -10.06 10.79
CA ILE A 395 9.06 -10.81 10.22
C ILE A 395 9.58 -11.79 9.16
N TYR A 396 10.45 -11.31 8.28
CA TYR A 396 11.10 -12.11 7.25
C TYR A 396 11.98 -13.23 7.85
N GLU A 397 12.84 -12.91 8.80
CA GLU A 397 13.73 -13.87 9.45
C GLU A 397 12.95 -14.98 10.18
N ASN A 398 11.97 -14.62 11.02
CA ASN A 398 11.17 -15.58 11.76
C ASN A 398 10.46 -16.59 10.86
N TRP A 399 10.01 -16.16 9.69
CA TRP A 399 9.37 -17.06 8.74
C TRP A 399 10.37 -18.05 8.14
N LEU A 400 11.55 -17.56 7.73
CA LEU A 400 12.59 -18.40 7.13
C LEU A 400 13.23 -19.37 8.12
N GLU A 401 13.35 -19.00 9.39
CA GLU A 401 13.87 -19.89 10.44
C GLU A 401 12.95 -21.09 10.71
N ASN A 402 11.64 -20.95 10.43
CA ASN A 402 10.63 -21.98 10.62
C ASN A 402 10.09 -22.56 9.31
N ILE A 403 10.81 -22.35 8.20
CA ILE A 403 10.34 -22.74 6.87
C ILE A 403 10.25 -24.26 6.72
N ARG A 404 9.16 -24.73 6.13
CA ARG A 404 8.95 -26.14 5.76
C ARG A 404 9.19 -26.36 4.29
N ASP A 405 9.33 -27.64 3.87
CA ASP A 405 9.40 -27.98 2.46
C ASP A 405 8.19 -27.46 1.70
N TRP A 406 8.44 -26.85 0.56
CA TRP A 406 7.44 -26.18 -0.23
C TRP A 406 6.81 -27.13 -1.24
N CYS A 407 5.50 -27.40 -1.14
CA CYS A 407 4.73 -28.12 -2.14
C CYS A 407 4.55 -27.23 -3.39
N ILE A 408 5.14 -27.63 -4.50
CA ILE A 408 5.18 -26.85 -5.75
C ILE A 408 4.24 -27.37 -6.84
N SER A 409 3.64 -28.53 -6.71
CA SER A 409 2.70 -29.06 -7.70
C SER A 409 1.28 -28.59 -7.45
N ARG A 410 0.57 -28.32 -8.51
CA ARG A 410 -0.85 -27.91 -8.53
C ARG A 410 -1.60 -28.70 -9.59
N GLN A 411 -2.77 -29.25 -9.24
CA GLN A 411 -3.64 -30.03 -10.11
C GLN A 411 -4.52 -29.12 -10.96
N LEU A 412 -3.85 -28.16 -11.64
CA LEU A 412 -4.45 -27.17 -12.53
C LEU A 412 -4.09 -27.48 -13.98
N TRP A 413 -4.78 -26.85 -14.91
CA TRP A 413 -4.44 -26.89 -16.32
C TRP A 413 -3.66 -25.63 -16.75
N TRP A 414 -3.90 -24.49 -16.08
CA TRP A 414 -3.26 -23.21 -16.35
C TRP A 414 -2.00 -23.00 -15.50
N GLY A 415 -0.85 -22.90 -16.13
CA GLY A 415 0.44 -22.69 -15.49
C GLY A 415 1.58 -23.40 -16.21
N HIS A 416 2.79 -23.31 -15.67
CA HIS A 416 3.97 -24.02 -16.16
C HIS A 416 3.86 -25.52 -15.87
N ARG A 417 3.72 -26.32 -16.88
CA ARG A 417 3.62 -27.76 -16.72
C ARG A 417 4.93 -28.35 -16.20
N ILE A 418 4.86 -29.22 -15.21
CA ILE A 418 6.03 -29.86 -14.62
C ILE A 418 6.83 -30.63 -15.69
N PRO A 419 8.15 -30.37 -15.83
CA PRO A 419 8.99 -30.98 -16.88
C PRO A 419 9.48 -32.36 -16.47
N ALA A 420 8.55 -33.23 -16.11
CA ALA A 420 8.78 -34.63 -15.72
C ALA A 420 7.94 -35.55 -16.61
N TRP A 421 8.49 -36.68 -17.04
CA TRP A 421 7.84 -37.70 -17.87
C TRP A 421 7.85 -39.04 -17.17
N HIS A 422 6.68 -39.62 -17.04
CA HIS A 422 6.45 -40.95 -16.46
C HIS A 422 6.40 -41.99 -17.56
N CYS A 423 7.18 -43.07 -17.37
CA CYS A 423 7.22 -44.18 -18.33
C CYS A 423 6.27 -45.30 -17.90
N ALA A 424 5.26 -45.62 -18.74
CA ALA A 424 4.34 -46.71 -18.44
C ALA A 424 4.98 -48.11 -18.52
N HIS A 425 6.20 -48.23 -19.11
CA HIS A 425 6.86 -49.52 -19.28
C HIS A 425 7.82 -49.89 -18.15
N CYS A 426 8.60 -48.95 -17.61
CA CYS A 426 9.58 -49.22 -16.55
C CYS A 426 9.29 -48.48 -15.24
N ASP A 427 8.19 -47.73 -15.18
CA ASP A 427 7.75 -46.99 -13.99
C ASP A 427 8.70 -45.86 -13.52
N GLU A 428 9.73 -45.54 -14.36
CA GLU A 428 10.71 -44.51 -14.05
C GLU A 428 10.20 -43.13 -14.43
N THR A 429 10.57 -42.15 -13.62
CA THR A 429 10.29 -40.74 -13.88
C THR A 429 11.56 -40.02 -14.36
N SER A 430 11.47 -39.36 -15.53
CA SER A 430 12.58 -38.62 -16.11
C SER A 430 12.27 -37.13 -16.13
N VAL A 431 13.18 -36.30 -15.61
CA VAL A 431 13.09 -34.84 -15.63
C VAL A 431 14.02 -34.30 -16.70
N SER A 432 13.55 -33.39 -17.55
CA SER A 432 14.31 -32.90 -18.70
C SER A 432 14.06 -31.42 -19.03
N ARG A 433 15.12 -30.74 -19.52
CA ARG A 433 15.04 -29.40 -20.08
C ARG A 433 14.27 -29.37 -21.41
N ASP A 434 14.36 -30.45 -22.18
CA ASP A 434 13.68 -30.60 -23.45
C ASP A 434 12.51 -31.59 -23.33
N ASP A 435 11.54 -31.48 -24.24
CA ASP A 435 10.43 -32.41 -24.30
C ASP A 435 10.92 -33.78 -24.75
N LEU A 436 10.62 -34.80 -23.93
CA LEU A 436 11.03 -36.18 -24.23
C LEU A 436 10.03 -36.84 -25.17
N THR A 437 10.57 -37.60 -26.15
CA THR A 437 9.79 -38.42 -27.10
C THR A 437 9.89 -39.90 -26.78
N ALA A 438 10.86 -40.29 -25.93
CA ALA A 438 11.05 -41.67 -25.46
C ALA A 438 11.71 -41.66 -24.06
N CYS A 439 11.45 -42.69 -23.29
CA CYS A 439 12.06 -42.90 -22.00
C CYS A 439 13.58 -43.06 -22.10
N PRO A 440 14.41 -42.24 -21.46
CA PRO A 440 15.87 -42.39 -21.50
C PRO A 440 16.38 -43.65 -20.78
N HIS A 441 15.58 -44.31 -19.94
CA HIS A 441 15.97 -45.49 -19.20
C HIS A 441 15.75 -46.80 -19.99
N CYS A 442 14.61 -46.91 -20.69
CA CYS A 442 14.25 -48.16 -21.39
C CYS A 442 13.94 -47.98 -22.88
N GLY A 443 13.96 -46.76 -23.40
CA GLY A 443 13.68 -46.49 -24.82
C GLY A 443 12.21 -46.56 -25.22
N SER A 444 11.28 -46.85 -24.30
CA SER A 444 9.84 -46.88 -24.61
C SER A 444 9.34 -45.49 -25.03
N THR A 445 8.47 -45.46 -26.07
CA THR A 445 7.74 -44.24 -26.45
C THR A 445 6.43 -44.06 -25.68
N ASP A 446 6.05 -45.00 -24.81
CA ASP A 446 4.90 -44.92 -23.96
C ASP A 446 5.27 -44.13 -22.68
N ILE A 447 5.42 -42.84 -22.88
CA ILE A 447 5.73 -41.85 -21.82
C ILE A 447 4.67 -40.74 -21.84
N HIS A 448 4.34 -40.24 -20.67
CA HIS A 448 3.44 -39.08 -20.54
C HIS A 448 4.05 -38.06 -19.62
N GLN A 449 3.94 -36.79 -20.00
CA GLN A 449 4.37 -35.70 -19.15
C GLN A 449 3.44 -35.56 -17.95
N ASP A 450 4.00 -35.26 -16.78
CA ASP A 450 3.24 -34.95 -15.56
C ASP A 450 2.11 -33.98 -15.89
N GLU A 451 0.91 -34.22 -15.37
CA GLU A 451 -0.27 -33.39 -15.68
C GLU A 451 -0.34 -32.12 -14.82
N ASP A 452 0.36 -32.13 -13.69
CA ASP A 452 0.39 -31.01 -12.77
C ASP A 452 1.20 -29.83 -13.33
N VAL A 453 0.84 -28.65 -12.87
CA VAL A 453 1.59 -27.41 -13.12
C VAL A 453 2.29 -26.94 -11.85
N LEU A 454 3.28 -26.09 -11.99
CA LEU A 454 3.99 -25.47 -10.89
C LEU A 454 3.14 -24.41 -10.19
N ASP A 455 3.35 -24.23 -8.91
CA ASP A 455 2.88 -23.09 -8.12
C ASP A 455 3.30 -21.78 -8.80
N THR A 456 2.40 -20.82 -8.89
CA THR A 456 2.67 -19.50 -9.53
C THR A 456 3.87 -18.79 -8.90
N TRP A 457 4.09 -18.99 -7.60
CA TRP A 457 5.22 -18.39 -6.89
C TRP A 457 6.59 -18.97 -7.28
N PHE A 458 6.60 -20.13 -7.96
CA PHE A 458 7.84 -20.70 -8.50
C PHE A 458 8.39 -19.86 -9.64
N SER A 459 7.57 -19.48 -10.60
CA SER A 459 7.95 -18.55 -11.67
C SER A 459 8.15 -17.13 -11.16
N SER A 460 7.20 -16.60 -10.38
CA SER A 460 7.29 -15.24 -9.83
C SER A 460 8.53 -15.01 -8.97
N GLY A 461 9.08 -16.08 -8.35
CA GLY A 461 10.33 -16.03 -7.60
C GLY A 461 11.60 -15.82 -8.45
N LEU A 462 11.51 -15.94 -9.78
CA LEU A 462 12.62 -15.74 -10.71
C LEU A 462 12.63 -14.34 -11.33
N TRP A 463 11.58 -13.54 -11.08
CA TRP A 463 11.27 -12.29 -11.77
C TRP A 463 12.43 -11.30 -11.86
N PRO A 464 13.28 -11.07 -10.83
CA PRO A 464 14.36 -10.09 -10.92
C PRO A 464 15.44 -10.41 -11.97
N PHE A 465 15.63 -11.66 -12.34
CA PHE A 465 16.68 -12.09 -13.28
C PHE A 465 16.15 -12.74 -14.55
N GLU A 466 15.01 -13.44 -14.51
CA GLU A 466 14.41 -13.99 -15.73
C GLU A 466 13.93 -12.90 -16.67
N THR A 467 13.44 -11.78 -16.15
CA THR A 467 12.99 -10.63 -16.94
C THR A 467 14.12 -9.96 -17.71
N LEU A 468 15.34 -10.11 -17.24
CA LEU A 468 16.56 -9.60 -17.86
C LEU A 468 17.23 -10.63 -18.80
N GLY A 469 16.58 -11.78 -19.00
CA GLY A 469 16.94 -12.79 -20.00
C GLY A 469 17.68 -14.00 -19.47
N TRP A 470 17.85 -14.17 -18.14
CA TRP A 470 18.39 -15.42 -17.58
C TRP A 470 17.57 -16.64 -18.08
N PRO A 471 18.20 -17.80 -18.44
CA PRO A 471 19.57 -18.23 -18.11
C PRO A 471 20.67 -17.71 -19.04
N GLU A 472 20.33 -17.01 -20.12
CA GLU A 472 21.33 -16.41 -20.97
C GLU A 472 22.02 -15.24 -20.26
N GLN A 473 23.32 -15.07 -20.52
CA GLN A 473 24.12 -13.95 -19.97
C GLN A 473 23.97 -12.71 -20.86
N THR A 474 22.76 -12.13 -20.86
CA THR A 474 22.45 -10.93 -21.65
C THR A 474 23.22 -9.70 -21.18
N VAL A 475 23.28 -8.65 -22.00
CA VAL A 475 23.85 -7.36 -21.60
C VAL A 475 23.03 -6.74 -20.48
N ASP A 476 21.70 -6.81 -20.58
CA ASP A 476 20.78 -6.29 -19.58
C ASP A 476 20.97 -6.98 -18.23
N LEU A 477 21.09 -8.31 -18.21
CA LEU A 477 21.32 -9.05 -16.97
C LEU A 477 22.62 -8.63 -16.28
N ARG A 478 23.71 -8.50 -17.04
CA ARG A 478 25.02 -8.09 -16.49
C ARG A 478 25.02 -6.66 -15.95
N HIS A 479 24.23 -5.76 -16.58
CA HIS A 479 24.24 -4.35 -16.24
C HIS A 479 23.21 -3.99 -15.16
N PHE A 480 21.97 -4.50 -15.27
CA PHE A 480 20.84 -4.10 -14.42
C PHE A 480 20.56 -5.01 -13.23
N TYR A 481 21.13 -6.22 -13.19
CA TYR A 481 21.01 -7.10 -12.03
C TYR A 481 22.20 -6.90 -11.07
N PRO A 482 21.96 -6.84 -9.73
CA PRO A 482 20.70 -6.95 -9.01
C PRO A 482 19.80 -5.72 -9.14
N THR A 483 18.50 -5.93 -8.98
CA THR A 483 17.50 -4.85 -8.88
C THR A 483 17.89 -3.86 -7.79
N SER A 484 17.80 -2.56 -8.05
CA SER A 484 18.20 -1.51 -7.10
C SER A 484 17.26 -1.44 -5.91
N VAL A 485 15.95 -1.42 -6.17
CA VAL A 485 14.92 -1.46 -5.15
C VAL A 485 13.75 -2.32 -5.61
N LEU A 486 13.26 -3.16 -4.72
CA LEU A 486 11.97 -3.84 -4.84
C LEU A 486 10.95 -3.06 -4.01
N VAL A 487 9.85 -2.65 -4.64
CA VAL A 487 8.72 -2.02 -3.94
C VAL A 487 7.57 -3.01 -3.91
N THR A 488 6.99 -3.25 -2.74
CA THR A 488 5.88 -4.21 -2.60
C THR A 488 5.10 -4.01 -1.30
N GLY A 489 3.88 -4.57 -1.25
CA GLY A 489 3.10 -4.64 -0.02
C GLY A 489 3.66 -5.64 0.99
N TYR A 490 3.43 -5.39 2.28
CA TYR A 490 3.89 -6.30 3.34
C TYR A 490 3.22 -7.68 3.30
N ASP A 491 2.07 -7.81 2.67
CA ASP A 491 1.27 -9.04 2.64
C ASP A 491 1.86 -10.13 1.73
N ILE A 492 2.83 -9.79 0.87
CA ILE A 492 3.51 -10.77 0.01
C ILE A 492 5.00 -10.98 0.31
N ILE A 493 5.48 -10.57 1.49
CA ILE A 493 6.88 -10.81 1.90
C ILE A 493 7.22 -12.30 1.85
N PHE A 494 6.35 -13.16 2.37
CA PHE A 494 6.59 -14.61 2.41
C PHE A 494 6.34 -15.29 1.06
N PHE A 495 5.32 -14.81 0.35
CA PHE A 495 4.94 -15.39 -0.93
C PHE A 495 5.96 -15.08 -2.02
N TRP A 496 6.47 -13.85 -2.06
CA TRP A 496 7.25 -13.36 -3.17
C TRP A 496 8.67 -12.94 -2.80
N VAL A 497 8.83 -12.01 -1.85
CA VAL A 497 10.16 -11.46 -1.51
C VAL A 497 11.12 -12.57 -1.07
N ALA A 498 10.72 -13.41 -0.12
CA ALA A 498 11.57 -14.48 0.39
C ALA A 498 11.97 -15.50 -0.69
N ARG A 499 11.04 -15.84 -1.60
CA ARG A 499 11.32 -16.74 -2.73
C ARG A 499 12.27 -16.12 -3.73
N MET A 500 12.10 -14.85 -4.08
CA MET A 500 13.04 -14.14 -4.95
C MET A 500 14.45 -14.12 -4.35
N VAL A 501 14.59 -13.90 -3.04
CA VAL A 501 15.90 -13.90 -2.37
C VAL A 501 16.56 -15.28 -2.49
N MET A 502 15.82 -16.35 -2.18
CA MET A 502 16.35 -17.71 -2.27
C MET A 502 16.76 -18.09 -3.70
N MET A 503 15.91 -17.80 -4.68
CA MET A 503 16.18 -18.11 -6.09
C MET A 503 17.27 -17.22 -6.69
N GLY A 504 17.28 -15.92 -6.37
CA GLY A 504 18.31 -14.99 -6.81
C GLY A 504 19.71 -15.37 -6.32
N LEU A 505 19.85 -15.69 -5.03
CA LEU A 505 21.12 -16.17 -4.47
C LEU A 505 21.59 -17.50 -5.10
N ARG A 506 20.64 -18.37 -5.48
CA ARG A 506 20.96 -19.67 -6.03
C ARG A 506 21.30 -19.62 -7.51
N PHE A 507 20.58 -18.83 -8.31
CA PHE A 507 20.64 -18.84 -9.78
C PHE A 507 21.10 -17.50 -10.37
N GLY A 508 20.78 -16.38 -9.75
CA GLY A 508 21.17 -15.04 -10.20
C GLY A 508 22.64 -14.68 -9.89
N GLY A 509 23.29 -15.42 -8.99
CA GLY A 509 24.70 -15.21 -8.62
C GLY A 509 24.96 -14.10 -7.60
N ASP A 510 23.97 -13.31 -7.22
CA ASP A 510 23.99 -12.28 -6.16
C ASP A 510 22.59 -12.17 -5.54
N VAL A 511 22.43 -11.29 -4.55
CA VAL A 511 21.10 -10.92 -4.03
C VAL A 511 20.22 -10.39 -5.17
N PRO A 512 18.90 -10.68 -5.17
CA PRO A 512 18.04 -10.25 -6.29
C PRO A 512 17.78 -8.74 -6.30
N PHE A 513 17.90 -8.08 -5.15
CA PHE A 513 17.71 -6.64 -4.94
C PHE A 513 18.46 -6.16 -3.70
N ARG A 514 18.76 -4.86 -3.69
CA ARG A 514 19.50 -4.22 -2.58
C ARG A 514 18.57 -3.75 -1.47
N ASP A 515 17.56 -2.98 -1.83
CA ASP A 515 16.55 -2.46 -0.91
C ASP A 515 15.19 -3.12 -1.16
N VAL A 516 14.45 -3.38 -0.09
CA VAL A 516 13.06 -3.83 -0.13
C VAL A 516 12.21 -2.75 0.53
N PHE A 517 11.60 -1.91 -0.28
CA PHE A 517 10.72 -0.84 0.16
C PHE A 517 9.30 -1.37 0.32
N ILE A 518 8.87 -1.49 1.57
CA ILE A 518 7.57 -2.05 1.93
C ILE A 518 6.56 -0.92 2.14
N HIS A 519 5.44 -1.02 1.44
CA HIS A 519 4.28 -0.15 1.66
C HIS A 519 3.13 -0.88 2.36
N GLY A 520 2.21 -0.12 2.94
CA GLY A 520 0.98 -0.63 3.52
C GLY A 520 -0.14 -0.79 2.49
N LEU A 521 -1.31 -1.24 2.94
CA LEU A 521 -2.47 -1.44 2.10
C LEU A 521 -3.35 -0.18 2.05
N VAL A 522 -4.03 0.02 0.92
CA VAL A 522 -5.08 1.04 0.81
C VAL A 522 -6.40 0.45 1.30
N ARG A 523 -6.98 1.09 2.30
CA ARG A 523 -8.24 0.69 2.94
C ARG A 523 -9.34 1.72 2.65
N ASP A 524 -10.58 1.33 2.79
CA ASP A 524 -11.71 2.26 2.72
C ASP A 524 -11.72 3.24 3.93
N SER A 525 -12.65 4.18 3.93
CA SER A 525 -12.79 5.18 5.01
C SER A 525 -13.06 4.57 6.39
N GLU A 526 -13.61 3.36 6.44
CA GLU A 526 -13.88 2.62 7.69
C GLU A 526 -12.69 1.75 8.12
N GLY A 527 -11.62 1.68 7.31
CA GLY A 527 -10.41 0.90 7.59
C GLY A 527 -10.50 -0.57 7.15
N ARG A 528 -11.52 -0.95 6.38
CA ARG A 528 -11.67 -2.30 5.82
C ARG A 528 -10.81 -2.46 4.57
N LYS A 529 -10.30 -3.66 4.31
CA LYS A 529 -9.61 -3.98 3.05
C LYS A 529 -10.58 -3.79 1.88
N MET A 530 -10.15 -3.05 0.85
CA MET A 530 -10.95 -2.88 -0.36
C MET A 530 -11.02 -4.18 -1.14
N SER A 531 -12.23 -4.58 -1.53
CA SER A 531 -12.45 -5.74 -2.39
C SER A 531 -13.70 -5.57 -3.25
N LYS A 532 -13.73 -6.25 -4.39
CA LYS A 532 -14.91 -6.26 -5.28
C LYS A 532 -16.12 -6.93 -4.62
N SER A 533 -15.87 -7.96 -3.80
CA SER A 533 -16.92 -8.69 -3.09
C SER A 533 -17.63 -7.85 -2.02
N LEU A 534 -16.94 -6.89 -1.41
CA LEU A 534 -17.52 -5.96 -0.43
C LEU A 534 -18.15 -4.72 -1.09
N GLY A 535 -17.97 -4.53 -2.40
CA GLY A 535 -18.47 -3.35 -3.12
C GLY A 535 -17.81 -2.02 -2.72
N ASN A 536 -16.70 -2.06 -1.99
CA ASN A 536 -15.95 -0.89 -1.51
C ASN A 536 -14.67 -0.62 -2.34
N GLY A 537 -14.45 -1.38 -3.41
CA GLY A 537 -13.31 -1.19 -4.31
C GLY A 537 -13.52 0.02 -5.22
N ILE A 538 -12.50 0.88 -5.32
CA ILE A 538 -12.48 2.05 -6.18
C ILE A 538 -11.54 1.76 -7.35
N ASP A 539 -12.03 1.94 -8.59
CA ASP A 539 -11.17 1.86 -9.78
C ASP A 539 -10.31 3.12 -9.89
N PRO A 540 -8.97 3.00 -9.96
CA PRO A 540 -8.09 4.14 -10.17
C PRO A 540 -8.46 4.97 -11.41
N VAL A 541 -8.93 4.31 -12.48
CA VAL A 541 -9.30 4.99 -13.73
C VAL A 541 -10.47 5.95 -13.52
N GLU A 542 -11.46 5.60 -12.71
CA GLU A 542 -12.59 6.51 -12.41
C GLU A 542 -12.11 7.81 -11.73
N VAL A 543 -11.11 7.70 -10.86
CA VAL A 543 -10.51 8.87 -10.21
C VAL A 543 -9.69 9.69 -11.22
N ILE A 544 -8.91 9.03 -12.08
CA ILE A 544 -8.10 9.68 -13.11
C ILE A 544 -8.98 10.42 -14.11
N GLU A 545 -10.03 9.78 -14.61
CA GLU A 545 -10.96 10.40 -15.55
C GLU A 545 -11.66 11.65 -14.98
N LYS A 546 -11.92 11.66 -13.67
CA LYS A 546 -12.61 12.78 -13.02
C LYS A 546 -11.67 13.88 -12.52
N TYR A 547 -10.49 13.53 -12.04
CA TYR A 547 -9.62 14.45 -11.32
C TYR A 547 -8.20 14.58 -11.91
N GLY A 548 -7.81 13.68 -12.82
CA GLY A 548 -6.47 13.58 -13.39
C GLY A 548 -5.55 12.61 -12.64
N ALA A 549 -4.57 12.10 -13.37
CA ALA A 549 -3.58 11.15 -12.85
C ALA A 549 -2.69 11.80 -11.77
N ASP A 550 -2.22 13.01 -12.00
CA ASP A 550 -1.39 13.75 -11.04
C ASP A 550 -2.08 13.96 -9.70
N THR A 551 -3.39 14.21 -9.72
CA THR A 551 -4.22 14.34 -8.51
C THR A 551 -4.25 13.04 -7.72
N LEU A 552 -4.48 11.91 -8.39
CA LEU A 552 -4.49 10.60 -7.75
C LEU A 552 -3.11 10.26 -7.17
N ARG A 553 -2.05 10.41 -7.95
CA ARG A 553 -0.66 10.15 -7.54
C ARG A 553 -0.28 10.93 -6.30
N PHE A 554 -0.53 12.24 -6.31
CA PHE A 554 -0.19 13.12 -5.19
C PHE A 554 -1.00 12.79 -3.93
N MET A 555 -2.30 12.46 -4.07
CA MET A 555 -3.14 12.03 -2.96
C MET A 555 -2.65 10.72 -2.34
N LEU A 556 -2.22 9.74 -3.15
CA LEU A 556 -1.71 8.46 -2.68
C LEU A 556 -0.40 8.58 -1.89
N ILE A 557 0.41 9.59 -2.23
CA ILE A 557 1.71 9.79 -1.59
C ILE A 557 1.61 10.68 -0.35
N THR A 558 0.83 11.75 -0.40
CA THR A 558 0.74 12.71 0.70
C THR A 558 0.20 12.05 1.97
N GLY A 559 0.98 12.08 3.05
CA GLY A 559 0.63 11.45 4.33
C GLY A 559 0.72 9.91 4.32
N ASN A 560 1.38 9.33 3.33
CA ASN A 560 1.77 7.93 3.33
C ASN A 560 3.11 7.78 4.07
N THR A 561 3.17 6.82 4.98
CA THR A 561 4.37 6.47 5.73
C THR A 561 4.78 5.04 5.38
N PRO A 562 6.06 4.75 5.18
CA PRO A 562 6.53 3.41 4.82
C PRO A 562 5.97 2.31 5.73
N GLY A 563 5.41 1.26 5.11
CA GLY A 563 4.87 0.08 5.78
C GLY A 563 3.56 0.27 6.54
N ASN A 564 2.94 1.44 6.52
CA ASN A 564 1.67 1.70 7.19
C ASN A 564 0.50 1.72 6.19
N ASP A 565 -0.64 1.17 6.63
CA ASP A 565 -1.87 1.25 5.87
C ASP A 565 -2.36 2.69 5.74
N MET A 566 -2.95 3.02 4.60
CA MET A 566 -3.60 4.30 4.39
C MET A 566 -5.10 4.13 4.16
N ARG A 567 -5.88 5.13 4.59
CA ARG A 567 -7.32 5.18 4.29
C ARG A 567 -7.58 6.10 3.12
N PHE A 568 -8.42 5.66 2.23
CA PHE A 568 -8.89 6.47 1.11
C PHE A 568 -10.06 7.36 1.55
N TYR A 569 -9.95 8.66 1.26
CA TYR A 569 -11.00 9.66 1.46
C TYR A 569 -11.12 10.56 0.22
N TRP A 570 -12.33 10.81 -0.22
CA TRP A 570 -12.58 11.70 -1.36
C TRP A 570 -12.12 13.14 -1.11
N GLU A 571 -12.22 13.61 0.13
CA GLU A 571 -11.75 14.94 0.55
C GLU A 571 -10.25 15.12 0.31
N ARG A 572 -9.45 14.05 0.44
CA ARG A 572 -8.03 14.09 0.12
C ARG A 572 -7.78 14.20 -1.39
N VAL A 573 -8.60 13.55 -2.21
CA VAL A 573 -8.54 13.69 -3.68
C VAL A 573 -8.86 15.14 -4.08
N GLU A 574 -9.90 15.73 -3.47
CA GLU A 574 -10.25 17.13 -3.73
C GLU A 574 -9.18 18.11 -3.27
N ALA A 575 -8.53 17.86 -2.13
CA ALA A 575 -7.39 18.66 -1.65
C ALA A 575 -6.21 18.60 -2.63
N ALA A 576 -5.86 17.41 -3.14
CA ALA A 576 -4.81 17.26 -4.15
C ALA A 576 -5.15 17.96 -5.47
N ARG A 577 -6.41 17.89 -5.92
CA ARG A 577 -6.88 18.64 -7.08
C ARG A 577 -6.79 20.15 -6.86
N ASN A 578 -7.15 20.64 -5.69
CA ASN A 578 -7.06 22.06 -5.35
C ASN A 578 -5.61 22.53 -5.36
N PHE A 579 -4.68 21.68 -4.94
CA PHE A 579 -3.25 21.96 -5.03
C PHE A 579 -2.80 22.07 -6.49
N ALA A 580 -3.13 21.10 -7.34
CA ALA A 580 -2.85 21.19 -8.79
C ALA A 580 -3.41 22.47 -9.42
N ASN A 581 -4.65 22.80 -9.08
CA ASN A 581 -5.30 24.01 -9.59
C ASN A 581 -4.63 25.31 -9.08
N LYS A 582 -4.12 25.32 -7.84
CA LYS A 582 -3.37 26.47 -7.29
C LYS A 582 -2.05 26.66 -8.05
N ILE A 583 -1.29 25.58 -8.27
CA ILE A 583 -0.06 25.63 -9.07
C ILE A 583 -0.35 26.12 -10.49
N TRP A 584 -1.38 25.61 -11.13
CA TRP A 584 -1.82 26.01 -12.46
C TRP A 584 -2.10 27.53 -12.53
N ASN A 585 -2.88 28.04 -11.58
CA ASN A 585 -3.22 29.47 -11.55
C ASN A 585 -2.01 30.37 -11.25
N ALA A 586 -1.12 29.94 -10.34
CA ALA A 586 0.12 30.65 -10.05
C ALA A 586 1.03 30.69 -11.30
N SER A 587 1.22 29.56 -11.96
CA SER A 587 2.01 29.45 -13.20
C SER A 587 1.41 30.29 -14.31
N ARG A 588 0.08 30.27 -14.49
CA ARG A 588 -0.62 31.10 -15.46
C ARG A 588 -0.40 32.59 -15.19
N TYR A 589 -0.54 33.04 -13.93
CA TYR A 589 -0.27 34.43 -13.55
C TYR A 589 1.16 34.84 -13.90
N MET A 590 2.13 34.00 -13.63
CA MET A 590 3.52 34.28 -13.94
C MET A 590 3.79 34.33 -15.45
N LEU A 591 3.31 33.34 -16.21
CA LEU A 591 3.48 33.29 -17.66
C LEU A 591 2.90 34.50 -18.36
N MET A 592 1.74 35.00 -17.91
CA MET A 592 1.15 36.27 -18.43
C MET A 592 2.02 37.48 -18.15
N ASN A 593 2.78 37.50 -17.05
CA ASN A 593 3.68 38.63 -16.74
C ASN A 593 5.06 38.47 -17.41
N LEU A 594 5.45 37.24 -17.78
CA LEU A 594 6.67 36.98 -18.55
C LEU A 594 6.55 37.36 -20.02
N GLU A 595 5.33 37.47 -20.54
CA GLU A 595 5.10 37.87 -21.93
C GLU A 595 5.65 39.29 -22.20
N GLY A 596 6.58 39.39 -23.15
CA GLY A 596 7.26 40.64 -23.49
C GLY A 596 8.36 41.09 -22.52
N SER A 597 8.74 40.26 -21.55
CA SER A 597 9.90 40.51 -20.69
C SER A 597 11.23 40.16 -21.39
N ASP A 598 12.32 40.76 -20.91
CA ASP A 598 13.68 40.41 -21.38
C ASP A 598 14.13 39.08 -20.77
N ALA A 599 14.04 38.01 -21.52
CA ALA A 599 14.47 36.67 -21.09
C ALA A 599 15.98 36.57 -20.83
N SER A 600 16.80 37.50 -21.39
CA SER A 600 18.25 37.54 -21.21
C SER A 600 18.70 38.30 -19.97
N PHE A 601 17.78 39.01 -19.29
CA PHE A 601 18.10 39.79 -18.10
C PHE A 601 18.52 38.88 -16.96
N VAL A 602 19.69 39.19 -16.38
CA VAL A 602 20.20 38.54 -15.17
C VAL A 602 20.47 39.62 -14.12
N PRO A 603 19.84 39.53 -12.94
CA PRO A 603 20.04 40.52 -11.89
C PRO A 603 21.43 40.44 -11.28
N THR A 604 21.92 41.55 -10.74
CA THR A 604 23.10 41.61 -9.88
C THR A 604 22.70 41.43 -8.41
N ALA A 605 23.63 41.21 -7.51
CA ALA A 605 23.35 41.01 -6.08
C ALA A 605 22.59 42.21 -5.45
N GLU A 606 22.79 43.43 -5.95
CA GLU A 606 22.15 44.64 -5.47
C GLU A 606 20.70 44.81 -5.93
N ASP A 607 20.28 44.04 -6.94
CA ASP A 607 18.92 44.09 -7.47
C ASP A 607 17.95 43.30 -6.61
N TYR A 608 18.43 42.33 -5.83
CA TYR A 608 17.59 41.48 -5.03
C TYR A 608 17.04 42.15 -3.78
N THR A 609 15.74 42.15 -3.63
CA THR A 609 15.07 42.54 -2.37
C THR A 609 15.27 41.49 -1.31
N LEU A 610 14.88 41.80 -0.07
CA LEU A 610 14.84 40.80 1.03
C LEU A 610 13.98 39.60 0.67
N ALA A 611 12.81 39.81 0.08
CA ALA A 611 11.90 38.76 -0.33
C ALA A 611 12.51 37.86 -1.43
N ASP A 612 13.28 38.46 -2.35
CA ASP A 612 13.97 37.66 -3.40
C ASP A 612 15.06 36.78 -2.83
N ARG A 613 15.88 37.29 -1.93
CA ARG A 613 16.92 36.53 -1.23
C ARG A 613 16.31 35.41 -0.37
N TRP A 614 15.22 35.75 0.32
CA TRP A 614 14.47 34.75 1.11
C TRP A 614 13.95 33.58 0.27
N ILE A 615 13.20 33.86 -0.80
CA ILE A 615 12.59 32.74 -1.57
C ILE A 615 13.62 31.91 -2.33
N LEU A 616 14.74 32.55 -2.78
CA LEU A 616 15.86 31.82 -3.37
C LEU A 616 16.55 30.92 -2.34
N SER A 617 16.71 31.38 -1.10
CA SER A 617 17.23 30.57 0.00
C SER A 617 16.31 29.41 0.30
N ARG A 618 15.02 29.66 0.43
CA ARG A 618 14.00 28.68 0.76
C ARG A 618 13.88 27.57 -0.30
N VAL A 619 14.03 27.88 -1.58
CA VAL A 619 14.01 26.85 -2.63
C VAL A 619 15.25 25.95 -2.59
N GLU A 620 16.41 26.48 -2.14
CA GLU A 620 17.60 25.65 -1.92
C GLU A 620 17.42 24.69 -0.74
N GLU A 621 16.91 25.17 0.40
CA GLU A 621 16.59 24.28 1.54
C GLU A 621 15.52 23.26 1.17
N THR A 622 14.46 23.66 0.48
CA THR A 622 13.44 22.73 -0.04
C THR A 622 14.07 21.67 -0.94
N THR A 623 15.00 22.05 -1.81
CA THR A 623 15.73 21.10 -2.67
C THR A 623 16.52 20.09 -1.83
N ARG A 624 17.20 20.56 -0.78
CA ARG A 624 17.96 19.69 0.14
C ARG A 624 17.04 18.68 0.84
N ASP A 625 15.96 19.17 1.44
CA ASP A 625 15.06 18.35 2.24
C ASP A 625 14.31 17.32 1.38
N VAL A 626 13.83 17.73 0.20
CA VAL A 626 13.17 16.81 -0.76
C VAL A 626 14.12 15.73 -1.21
N THR A 627 15.37 16.10 -1.55
CA THR A 627 16.40 15.15 -1.97
C THR A 627 16.70 14.15 -0.87
N ALA A 628 16.93 14.63 0.38
CA ALA A 628 17.18 13.77 1.52
C ALA A 628 16.02 12.80 1.80
N ASN A 629 14.78 13.28 1.75
CA ASN A 629 13.60 12.45 1.95
C ASN A 629 13.46 11.37 0.87
N LEU A 630 13.72 11.69 -0.41
CA LEU A 630 13.71 10.71 -1.50
C LEU A 630 14.79 9.63 -1.33
N GLU A 631 16.01 10.02 -0.91
CA GLU A 631 17.11 9.09 -0.66
C GLU A 631 16.84 8.15 0.55
N HIS A 632 15.99 8.58 1.48
CA HIS A 632 15.58 7.78 2.65
C HIS A 632 14.22 7.06 2.46
N TYR A 633 13.63 7.07 1.26
CA TYR A 633 12.32 6.50 0.96
C TYR A 633 11.15 7.16 1.72
N GLU A 634 11.32 8.37 2.24
CA GLU A 634 10.27 9.15 2.89
C GLU A 634 9.49 9.98 1.85
N LEU A 635 8.88 9.28 0.88
CA LEU A 635 8.26 9.91 -0.29
C LEU A 635 7.08 10.82 0.09
N GLY A 636 6.35 10.45 1.15
CA GLY A 636 5.25 11.26 1.69
C GLY A 636 5.73 12.60 2.23
N GLU A 637 6.87 12.61 2.93
CA GLU A 637 7.50 13.82 3.47
C GLU A 637 8.09 14.68 2.36
N ALA A 638 8.70 14.07 1.35
CA ALA A 638 9.17 14.80 0.18
C ALA A 638 8.01 15.56 -0.51
N GLY A 639 6.90 14.88 -0.75
CA GLY A 639 5.69 15.51 -1.32
C GLY A 639 5.12 16.61 -0.42
N ARG A 640 5.10 16.43 0.91
CA ARG A 640 4.65 17.42 1.88
C ARG A 640 5.55 18.68 1.86
N THR A 641 6.86 18.49 1.84
CA THR A 641 7.83 19.60 1.79
C THR A 641 7.62 20.46 0.55
N ILE A 642 7.43 19.84 -0.63
CA ILE A 642 7.13 20.59 -1.87
C ILE A 642 5.79 21.32 -1.75
N TYR A 643 4.76 20.66 -1.20
CA TYR A 643 3.45 21.27 -1.00
C TYR A 643 3.52 22.51 -0.13
N GLU A 644 4.19 22.44 1.03
CA GLU A 644 4.32 23.55 1.97
C GLU A 644 5.07 24.72 1.36
N PHE A 645 6.17 24.46 0.67
CA PHE A 645 6.91 25.50 -0.04
C PHE A 645 6.05 26.19 -1.10
N LEU A 646 5.44 25.42 -2.00
CA LEU A 646 4.64 25.98 -3.10
C LEU A 646 3.41 26.73 -2.60
N TRP A 647 2.66 26.13 -1.68
CA TRP A 647 1.42 26.70 -1.19
C TRP A 647 1.66 27.87 -0.27
N SER A 648 2.45 27.63 0.79
CA SER A 648 2.53 28.55 1.94
C SER A 648 3.61 29.61 1.84
N GLU A 649 4.67 29.37 1.04
CA GLU A 649 5.76 30.36 0.88
C GLU A 649 5.71 31.04 -0.49
N PHE A 650 5.75 30.25 -1.57
CA PHE A 650 5.80 30.81 -2.91
C PHE A 650 4.50 31.50 -3.33
N CYS A 651 3.35 30.82 -3.22
CA CYS A 651 2.07 31.35 -3.66
C CYS A 651 1.50 32.41 -2.70
N ASP A 652 1.48 32.14 -1.39
CA ASP A 652 0.79 32.99 -0.41
C ASP A 652 1.59 34.24 -0.03
N TRP A 653 2.91 34.20 -0.21
CA TRP A 653 3.79 35.31 0.17
C TRP A 653 4.58 35.87 -1.00
N TYR A 654 5.43 35.08 -1.64
CA TYR A 654 6.38 35.66 -2.60
C TYR A 654 5.65 36.26 -3.81
N ILE A 655 4.72 35.54 -4.42
CA ILE A 655 3.94 36.07 -5.55
C ILE A 655 3.23 37.39 -5.16
N GLU A 656 2.63 37.44 -3.97
CA GLU A 656 1.93 38.65 -3.50
C GLU A 656 2.89 39.84 -3.32
N LEU A 657 4.08 39.58 -2.75
CA LEU A 657 5.10 40.64 -2.56
C LEU A 657 5.68 41.14 -3.88
N THR A 658 5.68 40.36 -4.95
CA THR A 658 6.18 40.82 -6.26
C THR A 658 5.21 41.72 -6.99
N LYS A 659 3.91 41.74 -6.66
CA LYS A 659 2.87 42.45 -7.42
C LYS A 659 3.17 43.94 -7.57
N ALA A 660 3.63 44.62 -6.54
CA ALA A 660 3.97 46.04 -6.59
C ALA A 660 5.02 46.32 -7.69
N ARG A 661 6.06 45.48 -7.76
CA ARG A 661 7.12 45.61 -8.77
C ARG A 661 6.67 45.20 -10.17
N LEU A 662 5.82 44.18 -10.29
CA LEU A 662 5.32 43.73 -11.59
C LEU A 662 4.39 44.74 -12.28
N TYR A 663 3.68 45.52 -11.49
CA TYR A 663 2.78 46.59 -12.01
C TYR A 663 3.42 47.97 -12.09
N ASP A 664 4.64 48.14 -11.56
CA ASP A 664 5.41 49.37 -11.71
C ASP A 664 5.95 49.49 -13.13
N LYS A 665 5.47 50.51 -13.85
CA LYS A 665 5.88 50.80 -15.23
C LYS A 665 7.16 51.63 -15.33
N GLU A 666 7.55 52.26 -14.23
CA GLU A 666 8.69 53.16 -14.21
C GLU A 666 9.99 52.42 -13.86
N ASN A 667 9.94 51.47 -12.98
CA ASN A 667 11.12 50.69 -12.56
C ASN A 667 11.21 49.34 -13.27
N VAL A 668 11.59 49.37 -14.52
CA VAL A 668 11.74 48.18 -15.38
C VAL A 668 12.76 47.16 -14.81
N ARG A 669 13.83 47.65 -14.13
CA ARG A 669 14.86 46.80 -13.56
C ARG A 669 14.31 45.96 -12.40
N ALA A 670 13.58 46.58 -11.47
CA ALA A 670 12.94 45.89 -10.36
C ALA A 670 11.88 44.90 -10.85
N LYS A 671 11.13 45.22 -11.89
CA LYS A 671 10.19 44.29 -12.54
C LYS A 671 10.92 43.10 -13.13
N ASN A 672 11.99 43.30 -13.91
CA ASN A 672 12.74 42.20 -14.52
C ASN A 672 13.41 41.30 -13.48
N THR A 673 13.91 41.87 -12.35
CA THR A 673 14.41 41.10 -11.23
C THR A 673 13.34 40.20 -10.65
N ALA A 674 12.16 40.72 -10.37
CA ALA A 674 11.04 39.93 -9.85
C ALA A 674 10.64 38.79 -10.81
N LEU A 675 10.59 39.05 -12.11
CA LEU A 675 10.29 38.04 -13.13
C LEU A 675 11.38 36.97 -13.24
N TYR A 676 12.64 37.36 -13.12
CA TYR A 676 13.76 36.44 -13.11
C TYR A 676 13.65 35.47 -11.93
N VAL A 677 13.43 35.96 -10.70
CA VAL A 677 13.32 35.13 -9.50
C VAL A 677 12.08 34.25 -9.56
N LEU A 678 10.92 34.79 -9.95
CA LEU A 678 9.69 34.00 -10.13
C LEU A 678 9.92 32.82 -11.09
N ARG A 679 10.52 33.07 -12.25
CA ARG A 679 10.85 32.06 -13.25
C ARG A 679 11.80 31.01 -12.70
N THR A 680 12.89 31.43 -12.06
CA THR A 680 13.91 30.54 -11.51
C THR A 680 13.34 29.61 -10.44
N VAL A 681 12.56 30.18 -9.51
CA VAL A 681 11.94 29.38 -8.43
C VAL A 681 10.89 28.42 -8.99
N LEU A 682 10.03 28.86 -9.92
CA LEU A 682 9.01 27.99 -10.52
C LEU A 682 9.64 26.86 -11.31
N GLU A 683 10.61 27.13 -12.20
CA GLU A 683 11.27 26.14 -13.01
C GLU A 683 11.91 25.05 -12.14
N ARG A 684 12.67 25.47 -11.11
CA ARG A 684 13.31 24.57 -10.18
C ARG A 684 12.31 23.71 -9.40
N THR A 685 11.23 24.33 -8.96
CA THR A 685 10.19 23.61 -8.21
C THR A 685 9.40 22.66 -9.10
N MET A 686 9.20 22.96 -10.39
CA MET A 686 8.60 22.00 -11.33
C MET A 686 9.47 20.76 -11.47
N ARG A 687 10.79 20.89 -11.50
CA ARG A 687 11.70 19.71 -11.50
C ARG A 687 11.59 18.89 -10.21
N LEU A 688 11.50 19.53 -9.04
CA LEU A 688 11.30 18.82 -7.77
C LEU A 688 9.95 18.09 -7.71
N LEU A 689 8.91 18.69 -8.26
CA LEU A 689 7.55 18.15 -8.25
C LEU A 689 7.33 17.08 -9.34
N HIS A 690 8.14 17.07 -10.40
CA HIS A 690 7.92 16.21 -11.57
C HIS A 690 7.74 14.72 -11.24
N PRO A 691 8.52 14.09 -10.35
CA PRO A 691 8.30 12.69 -9.99
C PRO A 691 6.90 12.41 -9.43
N PHE A 692 6.30 13.37 -8.75
CA PHE A 692 5.00 13.26 -8.09
C PHE A 692 3.82 13.60 -9.02
N MET A 693 3.94 14.66 -9.79
CA MET A 693 2.91 15.21 -10.68
C MET A 693 3.48 15.44 -12.09
N PRO A 694 3.77 14.34 -12.82
CA PRO A 694 4.54 14.43 -14.06
C PRO A 694 3.86 15.21 -15.18
N PHE A 695 2.55 15.15 -15.30
CA PHE A 695 1.83 15.75 -16.41
C PHE A 695 1.68 17.27 -16.25
N LEU A 696 1.26 17.72 -15.08
CA LEU A 696 1.15 19.13 -14.74
C LEU A 696 2.50 19.85 -14.90
N THR A 697 3.54 19.22 -14.40
CA THR A 697 4.89 19.80 -14.42
C THR A 697 5.45 19.86 -15.84
N GLU A 698 5.22 18.83 -16.67
CA GLU A 698 5.61 18.85 -18.08
C GLU A 698 4.88 19.99 -18.82
N GLU A 699 3.55 20.10 -18.69
CA GLU A 699 2.76 21.14 -19.39
C GLU A 699 3.20 22.55 -19.01
N ILE A 700 3.51 22.81 -17.73
CA ILE A 700 3.99 24.12 -17.26
C ILE A 700 5.43 24.36 -17.74
N TRP A 701 6.32 23.38 -17.57
CA TRP A 701 7.76 23.49 -17.87
C TRP A 701 8.00 23.76 -19.36
N GLN A 702 7.22 23.15 -20.25
CA GLN A 702 7.27 23.39 -21.68
C GLN A 702 6.88 24.82 -22.09
N LYS A 703 6.26 25.60 -21.19
CA LYS A 703 5.93 27.01 -21.40
C LYS A 703 6.97 27.99 -20.81
N LEU A 704 7.86 27.47 -19.98
CA LEU A 704 8.97 28.23 -19.42
C LEU A 704 10.19 28.17 -20.36
N PRO A 705 11.08 29.16 -20.32
CA PRO A 705 12.40 29.02 -20.94
C PRO A 705 13.17 27.85 -20.29
N HIS A 706 13.53 26.87 -21.08
CA HIS A 706 14.22 25.65 -20.63
C HIS A 706 15.17 25.12 -21.69
N GLU A 707 16.04 24.19 -21.28
CA GLU A 707 16.87 23.38 -22.14
C GLU A 707 16.41 21.91 -22.10
N GLY A 708 16.51 21.22 -23.22
CA GLY A 708 16.11 19.82 -23.35
C GLY A 708 14.71 19.61 -23.90
N GLU A 709 14.36 18.36 -24.12
CA GLU A 709 13.14 17.92 -24.81
C GLU A 709 11.96 17.75 -23.83
N SER A 710 12.23 17.28 -22.63
CA SER A 710 11.26 16.99 -21.60
C SER A 710 11.86 17.19 -20.22
N ILE A 711 11.04 17.67 -19.28
CA ILE A 711 11.41 17.81 -17.87
C ILE A 711 11.84 16.46 -17.27
N MET A 712 11.35 15.35 -17.80
CA MET A 712 11.69 13.99 -17.35
C MET A 712 13.19 13.69 -17.47
N ARG A 713 13.85 14.29 -18.46
CA ARG A 713 15.30 14.13 -18.72
C ARG A 713 16.11 15.35 -18.26
N ALA A 714 15.44 16.38 -17.71
CA ALA A 714 16.12 17.52 -17.12
C ALA A 714 16.91 17.07 -15.86
N PRO A 715 18.09 17.69 -15.60
CA PRO A 715 18.88 17.33 -14.41
C PRO A 715 18.11 17.63 -13.12
N TRP A 716 18.20 16.74 -12.14
CA TRP A 716 17.68 17.02 -10.79
C TRP A 716 18.35 18.26 -10.22
N PRO A 717 17.61 19.18 -9.57
CA PRO A 717 18.19 20.39 -9.00
C PRO A 717 19.24 20.07 -7.93
N GLU A 718 20.41 20.68 -8.05
CA GLU A 718 21.46 20.59 -7.05
C GLU A 718 21.41 21.80 -6.11
N VAL A 719 21.74 21.58 -4.84
CA VAL A 719 21.76 22.64 -3.82
C VAL A 719 22.95 23.56 -4.03
N THR A 720 22.70 24.86 -4.10
CA THR A 720 23.73 25.90 -4.12
C THR A 720 23.90 26.46 -2.72
N GLU A 721 24.81 25.90 -1.94
CA GLU A 721 25.02 26.27 -0.54
C GLU A 721 25.24 27.77 -0.33
N SER A 722 25.93 28.46 -1.27
CA SER A 722 26.17 29.91 -1.21
C SER A 722 24.92 30.77 -1.45
N ALA A 723 23.82 30.20 -1.91
CA ALA A 723 22.54 30.88 -2.10
C ALA A 723 21.62 30.82 -0.88
N ILE A 724 22.01 30.05 0.14
CA ILE A 724 21.28 29.97 1.41
C ILE A 724 21.62 31.21 2.25
N ASP A 725 20.58 32.03 2.50
CA ASP A 725 20.66 33.27 3.25
C ASP A 725 19.81 33.23 4.53
N THR A 726 20.39 32.63 5.57
CA THR A 726 19.73 32.45 6.87
C THR A 726 19.28 33.79 7.49
N ALA A 727 20.01 34.86 7.22
CA ALA A 727 19.64 36.20 7.70
C ALA A 727 18.36 36.72 7.03
N ALA A 728 18.25 36.52 5.70
CA ALA A 728 17.03 36.86 4.98
C ALA A 728 15.84 36.00 5.44
N GLU A 729 16.06 34.71 5.75
CA GLU A 729 15.01 33.82 6.26
C GLU A 729 14.49 34.26 7.62
N GLN A 730 15.38 34.58 8.55
CA GLN A 730 15.01 35.08 9.88
C GLN A 730 14.26 36.41 9.80
N ALA A 731 14.73 37.34 8.98
CA ALA A 731 14.10 38.63 8.78
C ALA A 731 12.70 38.50 8.18
N MET A 732 12.53 37.68 7.13
CA MET A 732 11.23 37.44 6.52
C MET A 732 10.26 36.69 7.46
N THR A 733 10.76 35.73 8.24
CA THR A 733 9.94 35.03 9.24
C THR A 733 9.36 35.99 10.24
N ALA A 734 10.16 36.93 10.76
CA ALA A 734 9.70 37.93 11.70
C ALA A 734 8.67 38.90 11.06
N ILE A 735 8.92 39.36 9.83
CA ILE A 735 7.96 40.19 9.08
C ILE A 735 6.63 39.44 8.87
N MET A 736 6.70 38.19 8.44
CA MET A 736 5.51 37.37 8.22
C MET A 736 4.70 37.13 9.50
N GLU A 737 5.36 36.98 10.65
CA GLU A 737 4.70 36.86 11.96
C GLU A 737 3.94 38.12 12.33
N VAL A 738 4.54 39.29 12.13
CA VAL A 738 3.85 40.59 12.33
C VAL A 738 2.63 40.69 11.43
N ILE A 739 2.76 40.37 10.15
CA ILE A 739 1.65 40.43 9.18
C ILE A 739 0.54 39.45 9.54
N LYS A 740 0.89 38.19 9.89
CA LYS A 740 -0.09 37.17 10.33
C LYS A 740 -0.84 37.63 11.57
N THR A 741 -0.11 38.12 12.57
CA THR A 741 -0.71 38.63 13.82
C THR A 741 -1.63 39.82 13.53
N THR A 742 -1.21 40.76 12.71
CA THR A 742 -2.06 41.89 12.30
C THR A 742 -3.32 41.42 11.59
N ARG A 743 -3.22 40.48 10.67
CA ARG A 743 -4.39 39.91 9.96
C ARG A 743 -5.34 39.20 10.91
N ASN A 744 -4.83 38.42 11.89
CA ASN A 744 -5.64 37.75 12.89
C ASN A 744 -6.38 38.73 13.78
N LEU A 745 -5.69 39.73 14.31
CA LEU A 745 -6.32 40.78 15.12
C LEU A 745 -7.43 41.53 14.35
N ARG A 746 -7.19 41.84 13.07
CA ARG A 746 -8.19 42.47 12.18
C ARG A 746 -9.39 41.56 11.95
N ALA A 747 -9.15 40.25 11.76
CA ALA A 747 -10.22 39.25 11.60
C ALA A 747 -11.07 39.11 12.88
N GLU A 748 -10.44 39.06 14.05
CA GLU A 748 -11.13 39.04 15.35
C GLU A 748 -11.99 40.30 15.56
N LEU A 749 -11.55 41.42 15.06
CA LEU A 749 -12.28 42.69 15.11
C LEU A 749 -13.39 42.80 14.03
N GLY A 750 -13.47 41.84 13.10
CA GLY A 750 -14.40 41.89 11.96
C GLY A 750 -14.08 43.02 10.98
N THR A 751 -12.83 43.46 10.92
CA THR A 751 -12.42 44.60 10.06
C THR A 751 -12.45 44.17 8.60
N PRO A 752 -13.14 44.91 7.71
CA PRO A 752 -13.13 44.62 6.28
C PRO A 752 -11.72 44.62 5.69
N PRO A 753 -11.38 43.74 4.75
CA PRO A 753 -10.05 43.68 4.13
C PRO A 753 -9.61 44.99 3.47
N SER A 754 -10.52 45.74 2.89
CA SER A 754 -10.27 47.01 2.23
C SER A 754 -9.95 48.19 3.16
N LYS A 755 -10.23 48.04 4.46
CA LYS A 755 -10.01 49.07 5.47
C LYS A 755 -8.56 49.04 5.93
N LYS A 756 -7.83 50.15 5.78
CA LYS A 756 -6.44 50.24 6.24
C LYS A 756 -6.38 50.61 7.72
N SER A 757 -5.28 50.26 8.40
CA SER A 757 -5.03 50.51 9.82
C SER A 757 -3.58 50.96 10.06
N THR A 758 -3.41 51.81 11.07
CA THR A 758 -2.08 52.06 11.61
C THR A 758 -1.60 50.83 12.35
N ILE A 759 -0.36 50.42 12.13
CA ILE A 759 0.33 49.38 12.86
C ILE A 759 1.38 50.02 13.74
N ILE A 760 1.30 49.80 15.04
CA ILE A 760 2.29 50.26 16.01
C ILE A 760 3.08 49.07 16.49
N LEU A 761 4.40 49.13 16.34
CA LEU A 761 5.31 48.03 16.70
C LEU A 761 6.17 48.45 17.89
N ARG A 762 6.19 47.63 18.92
CA ARG A 762 7.25 47.72 19.94
C ARG A 762 8.21 46.58 19.72
N VAL A 763 9.46 46.86 19.44
CA VAL A 763 10.50 45.87 19.17
C VAL A 763 11.58 46.02 20.21
N ARG A 764 11.94 44.86 20.82
CA ARG A 764 12.98 44.85 21.88
C ARG A 764 14.38 44.76 21.31
N ASP A 765 14.54 44.10 20.18
CA ASP A 765 15.81 43.93 19.49
C ASP A 765 15.98 45.05 18.43
N ALA A 766 17.07 45.83 18.57
CA ALA A 766 17.35 46.95 17.65
C ALA A 766 17.58 46.48 16.21
N ALA A 767 18.25 45.33 16.00
CA ALA A 767 18.48 44.78 14.65
C ALA A 767 17.16 44.40 13.99
N LEU A 768 16.23 43.86 14.75
CA LEU A 768 14.89 43.50 14.28
C LEU A 768 14.06 44.78 13.97
N ALA A 769 14.20 45.83 14.77
CA ALA A 769 13.55 47.11 14.53
C ALA A 769 14.04 47.75 13.20
N ASP A 770 15.35 47.68 12.92
CA ASP A 770 15.94 48.13 11.68
C ASP A 770 15.39 47.36 10.47
N VAL A 771 15.24 46.04 10.60
CA VAL A 771 14.62 45.18 9.57
C VAL A 771 13.19 45.63 9.28
N PHE A 772 12.37 45.83 10.30
CA PHE A 772 10.97 46.27 10.11
C PHE A 772 10.87 47.63 9.50
N ALA A 773 11.71 48.60 9.90
CA ALA A 773 11.74 49.95 9.39
C ALA A 773 12.22 50.00 7.92
N ALA A 774 13.16 49.15 7.53
CA ALA A 774 13.63 49.03 6.16
C ALA A 774 12.62 48.40 5.19
N HIS A 775 11.61 47.69 5.72
CA HIS A 775 10.65 46.88 4.94
C HIS A 775 9.19 47.19 5.28
N GLU A 776 8.86 48.46 5.60
CA GLU A 776 7.48 48.89 5.87
C GLU A 776 6.54 48.63 4.69
N ASP A 777 7.06 48.66 3.46
CA ASP A 777 6.33 48.40 2.22
C ASP A 777 5.63 46.99 2.26
N TYR A 778 6.18 46.01 2.95
CA TYR A 778 5.55 44.69 3.08
C TYR A 778 4.32 44.74 4.01
N PHE A 779 4.34 45.57 5.04
CA PHE A 779 3.17 45.79 5.88
C PHE A 779 2.07 46.57 5.15
N PHE A 780 2.43 47.56 4.33
CA PHE A 780 1.48 48.26 3.44
C PHE A 780 0.82 47.29 2.45
N ALA A 781 1.60 46.41 1.84
CA ALA A 781 1.12 45.46 0.85
C ALA A 781 0.26 44.35 1.43
N LEU A 782 0.70 43.72 2.55
CA LEU A 782 0.14 42.48 3.01
C LEU A 782 -0.65 42.55 4.32
N ALA A 783 -0.43 43.58 5.18
CA ALA A 783 -1.17 43.78 6.41
C ALA A 783 -2.26 44.87 6.30
N SER A 784 -2.46 45.46 5.12
CA SER A 784 -3.34 46.63 4.89
C SER A 784 -3.00 47.78 5.85
N ALA A 785 -1.70 48.04 6.06
CA ALA A 785 -1.27 49.16 6.84
C ALA A 785 -1.57 50.51 6.08
N SER A 786 -1.94 51.54 6.81
CA SER A 786 -1.95 52.95 6.36
C SER A 786 -0.71 53.66 6.81
N GLU A 787 -0.14 53.25 7.93
CA GLU A 787 1.03 53.83 8.59
C GLU A 787 1.66 52.73 9.45
N VAL A 788 2.98 52.77 9.60
CA VAL A 788 3.74 51.94 10.54
C VAL A 788 4.51 52.88 11.44
N SER A 789 4.43 52.65 12.73
CA SER A 789 5.15 53.43 13.72
C SER A 789 5.82 52.56 14.76
N PHE A 790 6.92 53.02 15.30
CA PHE A 790 7.76 52.27 16.23
C PHE A 790 7.74 52.91 17.61
N LEU A 791 7.47 52.15 18.65
CA LEU A 791 7.57 52.56 20.06
C LEU A 791 8.91 52.17 20.62
N ALA A 792 9.46 53.05 21.48
CA ALA A 792 10.59 52.70 22.30
C ALA A 792 10.27 51.47 23.20
N ALA A 793 11.29 50.67 23.47
CA ALA A 793 11.14 49.43 24.24
C ALA A 793 10.51 49.63 25.64
N ASP A 794 10.74 50.76 26.25
CA ASP A 794 10.32 51.19 27.60
C ASP A 794 9.10 52.15 27.58
N ALA A 795 8.54 52.44 26.39
CA ALA A 795 7.36 53.28 26.30
C ALA A 795 6.11 52.61 26.93
N PRO A 796 5.17 53.36 27.53
CA PRO A 796 3.94 52.79 27.99
C PRO A 796 3.10 52.22 26.86
N ASP A 797 2.26 51.22 27.18
CA ASP A 797 1.34 50.66 26.19
C ASP A 797 0.37 51.75 25.68
N PRO A 798 0.12 51.77 24.35
CA PRO A 798 -0.87 52.70 23.80
C PRO A 798 -2.27 52.39 24.35
N GLU A 799 -3.06 53.46 24.61
CA GLU A 799 -4.45 53.28 25.01
C GLU A 799 -5.34 53.01 23.79
N ASN A 800 -6.48 52.34 24.03
CA ASN A 800 -7.48 52.00 22.99
C ASN A 800 -6.92 51.21 21.81
N VAL A 801 -6.10 50.21 22.06
CA VAL A 801 -5.49 49.31 21.08
C VAL A 801 -5.89 47.86 21.35
N VAL A 802 -5.86 47.05 20.30
CA VAL A 802 -5.76 45.58 20.45
C VAL A 802 -4.32 45.17 20.26
N THR A 803 -3.87 44.23 21.07
CA THR A 803 -2.45 43.83 21.16
C THR A 803 -2.24 42.39 20.71
N GLY A 804 -1.22 42.13 19.90
CA GLY A 804 -0.69 40.83 19.58
C GLY A 804 0.75 40.70 20.04
N ALA A 805 1.04 39.65 20.83
CA ALA A 805 2.39 39.38 21.33
C ALA A 805 3.14 38.47 20.35
N LEU A 806 4.41 38.76 20.09
CA LEU A 806 5.34 38.02 19.26
C LEU A 806 6.66 37.77 20.02
N ALA A 807 7.46 36.86 19.52
CA ALA A 807 8.81 36.65 20.00
C ALA A 807 9.66 37.90 19.73
N GLY A 808 10.00 38.68 20.75
CA GLY A 808 10.81 39.89 20.65
C GLY A 808 10.08 41.19 20.22
N ALA A 809 8.76 41.10 19.91
CA ALA A 809 7.98 42.27 19.50
C ALA A 809 6.52 42.22 20.01
N ALA A 810 5.84 43.36 19.94
CA ALA A 810 4.41 43.48 20.13
C ALA A 810 3.78 44.34 19.05
N VAL A 811 2.62 43.92 18.55
CA VAL A 811 1.83 44.62 17.56
C VAL A 811 0.63 45.24 18.25
N TYR A 812 0.42 46.53 18.05
CA TYR A 812 -0.74 47.27 18.55
C TYR A 812 -1.50 47.81 17.36
N LEU A 813 -2.80 47.57 17.32
CA LEU A 813 -3.70 48.18 16.34
C LEU A 813 -4.68 49.09 17.05
N PRO A 814 -4.66 50.44 16.77
CA PRO A 814 -5.63 51.37 17.29
C PRO A 814 -7.06 51.01 16.91
N LEU A 815 -7.93 50.88 17.86
CA LEU A 815 -9.35 50.52 17.64
C LEU A 815 -10.11 51.64 16.90
N ALA A 816 -9.67 52.90 17.08
CA ALA A 816 -10.27 54.05 16.39
C ALA A 816 -10.24 53.86 14.88
N GLY A 817 -11.42 53.87 14.29
CA GLY A 817 -11.59 53.73 12.88
C GLY A 817 -11.57 52.28 12.36
N LEU A 818 -11.16 51.26 13.11
CA LEU A 818 -11.17 49.84 12.66
C LEU A 818 -12.53 49.18 12.87
N ILE A 819 -13.22 49.54 13.92
CA ILE A 819 -14.56 49.06 14.25
C ILE A 819 -15.58 50.12 13.86
N ASP A 820 -16.66 49.77 13.24
CA ASP A 820 -17.88 50.55 13.16
C ASP A 820 -18.61 50.30 14.46
N VAL A 821 -18.35 51.18 15.45
CA VAL A 821 -18.83 51.01 16.83
C VAL A 821 -20.35 50.85 16.85
N GLU A 822 -21.08 51.66 16.05
CA GLU A 822 -22.55 51.57 16.03
C GLU A 822 -23.02 50.24 15.45
N LYS A 823 -22.45 49.80 14.35
CA LYS A 823 -22.83 48.57 13.68
C LYS A 823 -22.43 47.34 14.50
N GLU A 824 -21.25 47.32 15.09
CA GLU A 824 -20.78 46.23 15.95
C GLU A 824 -21.56 46.15 17.25
N THR A 825 -21.85 47.28 17.88
CA THR A 825 -22.72 47.37 19.03
C THR A 825 -24.11 46.83 18.73
N ALA A 826 -24.68 47.21 17.60
CA ALA A 826 -25.98 46.70 17.14
C ALA A 826 -25.95 45.16 16.88
N ARG A 827 -24.88 44.65 16.25
CA ARG A 827 -24.68 43.24 16.03
C ARG A 827 -24.57 42.41 17.32
N LEU A 828 -23.68 42.86 18.22
CA LEU A 828 -23.45 42.20 19.52
C LEU A 828 -24.69 42.31 20.42
N THR A 829 -25.42 43.43 20.41
CA THR A 829 -26.67 43.58 21.12
C THR A 829 -27.73 42.62 20.64
N LYS A 830 -27.84 42.42 19.32
CA LYS A 830 -28.75 41.44 18.71
C LYS A 830 -28.34 40.01 19.05
N GLU A 831 -27.06 39.72 19.00
CA GLU A 831 -26.51 38.39 19.35
C GLU A 831 -26.72 38.07 20.82
N ARG A 832 -26.47 39.02 21.74
CA ARG A 832 -26.78 38.94 23.18
C ARG A 832 -28.24 38.60 23.40
N ALA A 833 -29.16 39.35 22.76
CA ALA A 833 -30.58 39.11 22.90
C ALA A 833 -31.02 37.71 22.40
N ASN A 834 -30.38 37.18 21.37
CA ASN A 834 -30.62 35.82 20.88
C ASN A 834 -30.09 34.77 21.84
N LEU A 835 -28.88 34.94 22.38
CA LEU A 835 -28.30 34.04 23.39
C LEU A 835 -29.10 34.07 24.71
N GLU A 836 -29.57 35.23 25.13
CA GLU A 836 -30.45 35.37 26.34
C GLU A 836 -31.75 34.56 26.18
N LYS A 837 -32.34 34.55 24.96
CA LYS A 837 -33.50 33.70 24.66
C LYS A 837 -33.19 32.22 24.74
N GLU A 838 -32.06 31.82 24.16
CA GLU A 838 -31.64 30.41 24.16
C GLU A 838 -31.27 29.95 25.59
N ILE A 839 -30.56 30.74 26.36
CA ILE A 839 -30.28 30.50 27.78
C ILE A 839 -31.59 30.32 28.59
N ALA A 840 -32.54 31.25 28.40
CA ALA A 840 -33.85 31.16 29.08
C ALA A 840 -34.59 29.87 28.66
N ARG A 841 -34.58 29.52 27.38
CA ARG A 841 -35.18 28.29 26.87
C ARG A 841 -34.53 27.02 27.48
N LEU A 842 -33.19 26.96 27.50
CA LEU A 842 -32.44 25.82 28.05
C LEU A 842 -32.61 25.73 29.59
N THR A 843 -32.55 26.87 30.29
CA THR A 843 -32.80 26.92 31.73
C THR A 843 -34.19 26.44 32.08
N GLY A 844 -35.22 26.89 31.34
CA GLY A 844 -36.58 26.41 31.50
C GLY A 844 -36.75 24.92 31.21
N LYS A 845 -36.05 24.42 30.20
CA LYS A 845 -36.03 22.99 29.88
C LYS A 845 -35.36 22.14 30.97
N LEU A 846 -34.23 22.61 31.49
CA LEU A 846 -33.46 21.93 32.53
C LEU A 846 -34.08 22.05 33.92
N SER A 847 -34.94 23.06 34.16
CA SER A 847 -35.74 23.23 35.41
C SER A 847 -37.00 22.38 35.39
N ASN A 848 -37.38 21.80 34.25
CA ASN A 848 -38.57 20.94 34.19
C ASN A 848 -38.23 19.53 34.68
N GLU A 849 -38.73 19.17 35.84
CA GLU A 849 -38.54 17.84 36.44
C GLU A 849 -39.05 16.72 35.55
N GLY A 850 -40.09 16.97 34.75
CA GLY A 850 -40.60 16.00 33.76
C GLY A 850 -39.62 15.68 32.63
N PHE A 851 -38.74 16.60 32.31
CA PHE A 851 -37.65 16.39 31.35
C PHE A 851 -36.44 15.73 32.01
N THR A 852 -35.94 16.31 33.11
CA THR A 852 -34.68 15.87 33.76
C THR A 852 -34.78 14.47 34.36
N SER A 853 -35.98 14.02 34.73
CA SER A 853 -36.23 12.68 35.27
C SER A 853 -36.50 11.60 34.20
N LYS A 854 -36.96 11.99 33.01
CA LYS A 854 -37.36 11.03 31.94
C LYS A 854 -36.38 10.95 30.76
N ALA A 855 -35.56 11.98 30.56
CA ALA A 855 -34.57 11.98 29.47
C ALA A 855 -33.32 11.18 29.87
N PRO A 856 -32.66 10.51 28.89
CA PRO A 856 -31.36 9.87 29.14
C PRO A 856 -30.32 10.83 29.72
N ALA A 857 -29.52 10.36 30.68
CA ALA A 857 -28.53 11.17 31.37
C ALA A 857 -27.56 11.90 30.42
N ALA A 858 -27.18 11.28 29.35
CA ALA A 858 -26.32 11.87 28.31
C ALA A 858 -26.98 13.08 27.60
N VAL A 859 -28.30 13.06 27.40
CA VAL A 859 -29.05 14.17 26.77
C VAL A 859 -29.15 15.35 27.76
N VAL A 860 -29.36 15.09 29.02
CA VAL A 860 -29.40 16.14 30.08
C VAL A 860 -28.02 16.76 30.24
N ALA A 861 -26.94 15.96 30.20
CA ALA A 861 -25.56 16.45 30.26
C ALA A 861 -25.21 17.34 29.05
N ALA A 862 -25.57 16.94 27.83
CA ALA A 862 -25.35 17.72 26.64
C ALA A 862 -26.10 19.06 26.61
N GLU A 863 -27.33 19.11 27.17
CA GLU A 863 -28.09 20.37 27.29
C GLU A 863 -27.49 21.30 28.36
N ARG A 864 -26.91 20.75 29.45
CA ARG A 864 -26.17 21.52 30.44
C ARG A 864 -24.88 22.10 29.89
N GLU A 865 -24.14 21.33 29.10
CA GLU A 865 -22.91 21.77 28.41
C GLU A 865 -23.21 22.90 27.42
N LYS A 866 -24.29 22.79 26.63
CA LYS A 866 -24.76 23.88 25.77
C LYS A 866 -25.13 25.14 26.54
N LEU A 867 -25.81 25.00 27.69
CA LEU A 867 -26.14 26.12 28.52
C LEU A 867 -24.89 26.83 29.03
N ALA A 868 -23.92 26.09 29.58
CA ALA A 868 -22.67 26.66 30.06
C ALA A 868 -21.89 27.36 28.93
N GLY A 869 -21.83 26.77 27.70
CA GLY A 869 -21.22 27.41 26.55
C GLY A 869 -21.93 28.71 26.08
N TYR A 870 -23.25 28.81 26.25
CA TYR A 870 -23.97 30.04 25.94
C TYR A 870 -23.79 31.11 27.03
N GLU A 871 -23.71 30.71 28.32
CA GLU A 871 -23.40 31.62 29.43
C GLU A 871 -21.99 32.21 29.32
N GLU A 872 -21.02 31.41 28.93
CA GLU A 872 -19.65 31.89 28.64
C GLU A 872 -19.62 32.87 27.46
N LYS A 873 -20.31 32.53 26.37
CA LYS A 873 -20.40 33.45 25.21
C LYS A 873 -21.07 34.77 25.54
N ILE A 874 -22.12 34.77 26.32
CA ILE A 874 -22.83 36.01 26.73
C ILE A 874 -21.96 36.87 27.65
N ALA A 875 -21.15 36.24 28.52
CA ALA A 875 -20.21 36.98 29.37
C ALA A 875 -19.16 37.70 28.49
N LEU A 876 -18.59 37.02 27.47
CA LEU A 876 -17.67 37.63 26.53
C LEU A 876 -18.31 38.79 25.74
N ILE A 877 -19.54 38.61 25.26
CA ILE A 877 -20.28 39.67 24.55
C ILE A 877 -20.53 40.87 25.45
N ARG A 878 -20.87 40.69 26.72
CA ARG A 878 -21.08 41.78 27.66
C ARG A 878 -19.79 42.56 27.92
N THR A 879 -18.70 41.89 28.14
CA THR A 879 -17.39 42.51 28.26
C THR A 879 -17.05 43.35 26.99
N ARG A 880 -17.28 42.78 25.83
CA ARG A 880 -17.00 43.45 24.55
C ARG A 880 -17.90 44.69 24.33
N LEU A 881 -19.17 44.61 24.69
CA LEU A 881 -20.08 45.80 24.63
C LEU A 881 -19.62 46.90 25.57
N THR A 882 -19.16 46.56 26.79
CA THR A 882 -18.63 47.53 27.74
C THR A 882 -17.36 48.21 27.23
N ASP A 883 -16.52 47.45 26.48
CA ASP A 883 -15.31 48.02 25.90
C ASP A 883 -15.64 48.92 24.70
N LEU A 884 -16.68 48.58 23.93
CA LEU A 884 -17.15 49.42 22.82
C LEU A 884 -17.80 50.73 23.30
N GLU A 885 -18.39 50.78 24.48
CA GLU A 885 -18.94 51.96 25.11
C GLU A 885 -17.84 52.97 25.54
N LYS A 886 -16.58 52.50 25.69
CA LYS A 886 -15.44 53.37 26.05
C LYS A 886 -14.75 53.99 24.82
N LEU A 887 -15.04 53.45 23.61
CA LEU A 887 -14.52 53.94 22.33
C LEU A 887 -15.42 55.00 21.69
#